data_96299f20379d36612b15a3f7f2041167
#
_entry.id   96299f20379d36612b15a3f7f2041167
#
_cell.length_a   1.000
_cell.length_b   1.000
_cell.length_c   1.000
_cell.angle_alpha   90.00
_cell.angle_beta   90.00
_cell.angle_gamma   90.00
#
_symmetry.space_group_name_H-M   'P 1'
#
loop_
_entity.id
_entity.type
_entity.pdbx_description
1 polymer ?
#
loop_
_entity_poly.entity_id
_entity_poly.type
_entity_poly.pdbx_seq_one_letter_code
_entity_poly.pdbx_strand_id
1 'polypeptide(L)'
;MRSPRLPLLAAGGVAILTALQSPAMGAVEADLPLAYIGPGAGFAAAGSLLVLLGTFALAFGIILIWPFKAAIKVVYRRGKTKAKVKRVVVIGLDGFDPKMAAKYADRMPNFARLQAQGCHSALGTSIPSISPVAWSTFATGVDASRHNIYDFLTRDPCSYMPVLSSTDTRTVPRNINLGFAKVPFGQRAVYKILQKSQPFWKLLGANMVWSSIIRVPITFPPQKFKNGTLLSGMCVPDLQGTQGSFSFYTTDESKLGAATGGQRFRVVRRGDSIESNLKGPPGADGVSMKCPFSVRMDAATGKASVTVGKETVEVAVGEYTPWMEIPFDGVQGIARLRIQRWDDEAVSVYVTPINIDPESPAMPISHPFVYSIYLAKMLGKFSTLGLAEDTWALNERVIDEAAFLDQAYLIMEERKKQLWDVLDKTKKGFVTVVFDTTDRVSHMFWRYLEPDHPANEGKDTTEFVDVIPELYGKADALIGEVMERLEGDDDTLLMVVSDHGFCSFQRGVNLNAWLRDEGYLVLKDGAETSGDWFEKVDWERTRAFTLGLTGIFINRKGRERVGQVEPGEELDGLCKEIKEKLEALVDPKTGEKAINEVFLTGEVHDGPYADMAPELLVGYHRGFRHSWDCAVGAVSKETFSDNTKSWSGDHCVDPRLVPGVFWCNRKIDVEDPTLADIAPTVLDLFGVEVPAYMKGRRLFGSAGAGADARPQSTERANA
;
A
#
# COMPACT_ATOMS: atom_id res chain seq x y z
N MET A 1 -2.87 5.72 39.90
CA MET A 1 -3.94 4.82 40.37
C MET A 1 -4.04 3.65 39.42
N ARG A 2 -3.72 2.46 39.90
CA ARG A 2 -3.60 1.23 39.10
C ARG A 2 -4.99 0.60 38.95
N SER A 3 -5.38 0.31 37.71
CA SER A 3 -6.56 -0.50 37.36
C SER A 3 -6.14 -1.95 37.05
N PRO A 4 -6.88 -2.96 37.49
CA PRO A 4 -6.47 -4.35 37.39
C PRO A 4 -6.75 -4.94 36.00
N ARG A 5 -5.80 -5.72 35.50
CA ARG A 5 -5.92 -6.53 34.29
C ARG A 5 -6.60 -7.87 34.62
N LEU A 6 -7.67 -8.18 33.90
CA LEU A 6 -8.23 -9.53 33.81
C LEU A 6 -7.57 -10.30 32.65
N PRO A 7 -7.23 -11.59 32.82
CA PRO A 7 -6.63 -12.37 31.76
C PRO A 7 -7.66 -12.96 30.80
N LEU A 8 -7.36 -12.88 29.49
CA LEU A 8 -8.07 -13.61 28.44
C LEU A 8 -7.62 -15.08 28.42
N LEU A 9 -8.51 -15.95 28.78
CA LEU A 9 -8.47 -17.38 28.47
C LEU A 9 -9.43 -17.64 27.31
N ALA A 10 -8.91 -17.91 26.12
CA ALA A 10 -9.63 -18.62 25.06
C ALA A 10 -8.68 -18.98 23.93
N ALA A 11 -8.26 -20.23 23.85
CA ALA A 11 -8.00 -21.00 22.64
C ALA A 11 -7.35 -22.34 23.02
N GLY A 12 -8.18 -23.34 23.19
CA GLY A 12 -7.72 -24.71 23.43
C GLY A 12 -8.86 -25.68 23.18
N GLY A 13 -9.06 -26.04 21.93
CA GLY A 13 -10.09 -27.03 21.65
C GLY A 13 -10.36 -27.19 20.14
N VAL A 14 -9.45 -27.79 19.40
CA VAL A 14 -9.71 -28.66 18.24
C VAL A 14 -8.37 -29.28 17.85
N ALA A 15 -8.08 -30.44 18.37
CA ALA A 15 -7.11 -31.38 17.81
C ALA A 15 -7.17 -32.71 18.58
N ILE A 16 -8.24 -33.46 18.43
CA ILE A 16 -8.28 -34.92 18.67
C ILE A 16 -9.40 -35.45 17.78
N LEU A 17 -9.07 -35.85 16.56
CA LEU A 17 -9.85 -36.82 15.76
C LEU A 17 -9.17 -36.97 14.39
N THR A 18 -8.02 -37.64 14.35
CA THR A 18 -7.57 -38.42 13.17
C THR A 18 -6.40 -39.29 13.58
N ALA A 19 -6.71 -40.44 14.16
CA ALA A 19 -5.78 -41.55 14.23
C ALA A 19 -6.58 -42.86 14.44
N LEU A 20 -7.20 -43.36 13.39
CA LEU A 20 -7.67 -44.73 13.30
C LEU A 20 -7.90 -45.05 11.82
N GLN A 21 -6.86 -45.53 11.16
CA GLN A 21 -6.92 -46.49 10.05
C GLN A 21 -5.50 -46.90 9.65
N SER A 22 -5.08 -48.05 10.09
CA SER A 22 -4.16 -48.91 9.36
C SER A 22 -4.31 -50.37 9.82
N PRO A 23 -4.09 -51.33 8.97
CA PRO A 23 -4.74 -52.63 9.06
C PRO A 23 -3.94 -53.71 9.81
N ALA A 24 -4.66 -54.75 10.14
CA ALA A 24 -4.32 -55.96 10.82
C ALA A 24 -2.98 -56.61 10.48
N MET A 25 -2.26 -57.05 11.52
CA MET A 25 -1.47 -58.27 11.54
C MET A 25 -1.31 -58.84 12.94
N GLY A 26 -1.69 -60.10 13.09
CA GLY A 26 -1.07 -61.02 14.05
C GLY A 26 -1.64 -61.03 15.47
N ALA A 27 -2.50 -61.98 15.77
CA ALA A 27 -2.86 -62.39 17.13
C ALA A 27 -1.62 -62.84 17.93
N VAL A 28 -1.31 -62.15 18.99
CA VAL A 28 -0.54 -62.68 20.11
C VAL A 28 -1.40 -62.47 21.36
N GLU A 29 -1.90 -63.58 21.90
CA GLU A 29 -2.50 -63.61 23.23
C GLU A 29 -1.46 -63.15 24.25
N ALA A 30 -1.62 -61.97 24.78
CA ALA A 30 -0.90 -61.49 25.96
C ALA A 30 -1.94 -61.27 27.08
N ASP A 31 -1.83 -62.09 28.11
CA ASP A 31 -2.52 -61.89 29.40
C ASP A 31 -2.24 -60.46 29.88
N LEU A 32 -3.22 -59.59 29.81
CA LEU A 32 -3.15 -58.28 30.41
C LEU A 32 -3.51 -58.42 31.90
N PRO A 33 -2.62 -58.06 32.82
CA PRO A 33 -2.98 -58.01 34.24
C PRO A 33 -4.05 -56.94 34.43
N LEU A 34 -5.19 -57.34 34.99
CA LEU A 34 -6.24 -56.43 35.48
C LEU A 34 -5.59 -55.47 36.48
N ALA A 35 -5.26 -54.24 36.01
CA ALA A 35 -4.75 -53.21 36.91
C ALA A 35 -5.82 -52.84 37.92
N TYR A 36 -5.59 -53.11 39.17
CA TYR A 36 -6.40 -52.69 40.30
C TYR A 36 -6.43 -51.16 40.36
N ILE A 37 -7.53 -50.54 39.99
CA ILE A 37 -7.77 -49.11 40.16
C ILE A 37 -8.17 -48.88 41.63
N GLY A 38 -7.21 -48.48 42.44
CA GLY A 38 -7.51 -48.13 43.84
C GLY A 38 -8.48 -46.96 43.98
N PRO A 39 -9.15 -46.82 45.13
CA PRO A 39 -10.22 -45.80 45.37
C PRO A 39 -9.81 -44.37 45.06
N GLY A 40 -8.50 -44.03 45.18
CA GLY A 40 -7.96 -42.70 44.86
C GLY A 40 -7.99 -42.33 43.37
N ALA A 41 -7.84 -43.29 42.45
CA ALA A 41 -7.92 -43.06 41.02
C ALA A 41 -9.39 -42.82 40.55
N GLY A 42 -10.34 -43.46 41.19
CA GLY A 42 -11.77 -43.20 40.95
C GLY A 42 -12.18 -41.78 41.37
N PHE A 43 -11.70 -41.28 42.49
CA PHE A 43 -11.91 -39.89 42.94
C PHE A 43 -11.28 -38.86 41.99
N ALA A 44 -10.05 -39.14 41.50
CA ALA A 44 -9.39 -38.28 40.55
C ALA A 44 -10.15 -38.24 39.19
N ALA A 45 -10.65 -39.37 38.70
CA ALA A 45 -11.42 -39.46 37.48
C ALA A 45 -12.80 -38.76 37.63
N ALA A 46 -13.49 -38.93 38.75
CA ALA A 46 -14.73 -38.25 39.07
C ALA A 46 -14.53 -36.72 39.18
N GLY A 47 -13.42 -36.30 39.85
CA GLY A 47 -13.06 -34.88 39.94
C GLY A 47 -12.78 -34.25 38.56
N SER A 48 -12.05 -34.96 37.71
CA SER A 48 -11.76 -34.50 36.33
C SER A 48 -13.03 -34.40 35.48
N LEU A 49 -13.96 -35.38 35.64
CA LEU A 49 -15.25 -35.36 34.92
C LEU A 49 -16.13 -34.20 35.40
N LEU A 50 -16.16 -33.91 36.69
CA LEU A 50 -16.89 -32.77 37.25
C LEU A 50 -16.34 -31.43 36.76
N VAL A 51 -15.03 -31.26 36.67
CA VAL A 51 -14.40 -30.06 36.12
C VAL A 51 -14.71 -29.94 34.63
N LEU A 52 -14.70 -31.04 33.87
CA LEU A 52 -15.02 -31.07 32.46
C LEU A 52 -16.52 -30.69 32.26
N LEU A 53 -17.44 -31.27 33.01
CA LEU A 53 -18.84 -30.93 32.98
C LEU A 53 -19.13 -29.48 33.40
N GLY A 54 -18.41 -28.98 34.41
CA GLY A 54 -18.50 -27.58 34.83
C GLY A 54 -18.01 -26.60 33.75
N THR A 55 -16.91 -26.95 33.04
CA THR A 55 -16.43 -26.13 31.91
C THR A 55 -17.40 -26.16 30.72
N PHE A 56 -17.98 -27.30 30.40
CA PHE A 56 -19.04 -27.40 29.38
C PHE A 56 -20.28 -26.62 29.76
N ALA A 57 -20.75 -26.71 31.01
CA ALA A 57 -21.91 -25.95 31.49
C ALA A 57 -21.66 -24.43 31.45
N LEU A 58 -20.47 -23.99 31.82
CA LEU A 58 -20.05 -22.58 31.70
C LEU A 58 -19.98 -22.12 30.26
N ALA A 59 -19.36 -22.89 29.36
CA ALA A 59 -19.29 -22.59 27.93
C ALA A 59 -20.69 -22.52 27.32
N PHE A 60 -21.56 -23.47 27.63
CA PHE A 60 -22.96 -23.48 27.18
C PHE A 60 -23.74 -22.29 27.72
N GLY A 61 -23.56 -21.94 29.01
CA GLY A 61 -24.14 -20.75 29.62
C GLY A 61 -23.73 -19.46 28.94
N ILE A 62 -22.44 -19.33 28.57
CA ILE A 62 -21.93 -18.19 27.83
C ILE A 62 -22.55 -18.10 26.41
N ILE A 63 -22.67 -19.24 25.73
CA ILE A 63 -23.33 -19.34 24.41
C ILE A 63 -24.78 -18.94 24.47
N LEU A 64 -25.54 -19.39 25.50
CA LEU A 64 -26.93 -19.04 25.71
C LEU A 64 -27.14 -17.56 26.08
N ILE A 65 -26.24 -16.97 26.88
CA ILE A 65 -26.33 -15.56 27.31
C ILE A 65 -25.87 -14.61 26.22
N TRP A 66 -25.01 -15.06 25.29
CA TRP A 66 -24.42 -14.22 24.24
C TRP A 66 -25.47 -13.52 23.34
N PRO A 67 -26.52 -14.20 22.81
CA PRO A 67 -27.56 -13.54 22.00
C PRO A 67 -28.35 -12.49 22.79
N PHE A 68 -28.62 -12.73 24.07
CA PHE A 68 -29.31 -11.75 24.93
C PHE A 68 -28.44 -10.52 25.18
N LYS A 69 -27.15 -10.71 25.48
CA LYS A 69 -26.18 -9.58 25.57
C LYS A 69 -26.02 -8.82 24.24
N ALA A 70 -26.07 -9.53 23.12
CA ALA A 70 -26.03 -8.92 21.80
C ALA A 70 -27.33 -8.13 21.54
N ALA A 71 -28.48 -8.69 21.82
CA ALA A 71 -29.78 -8.03 21.67
C ALA A 71 -29.90 -6.78 22.56
N ILE A 72 -29.54 -6.88 23.83
CA ILE A 72 -29.53 -5.74 24.76
C ILE A 72 -28.58 -4.62 24.25
N LYS A 73 -27.37 -4.96 23.74
CA LYS A 73 -26.48 -3.98 23.15
C LYS A 73 -27.08 -3.30 21.91
N VAL A 74 -27.79 -4.06 21.07
CA VAL A 74 -28.46 -3.52 19.88
C VAL A 74 -29.60 -2.58 20.29
N VAL A 75 -30.42 -2.95 21.27
CA VAL A 75 -31.54 -2.13 21.76
C VAL A 75 -31.03 -0.85 22.46
N TYR A 76 -30.03 -0.96 23.34
CA TYR A 76 -29.45 0.21 24.04
C TYR A 76 -28.73 1.20 23.09
N ARG A 77 -28.23 0.76 21.94
CA ARG A 77 -27.55 1.61 20.95
C ARG A 77 -28.48 2.16 19.85
N ARG A 78 -29.59 1.49 19.56
CA ARG A 78 -30.58 1.99 18.57
C ARG A 78 -31.18 3.37 18.91
N GLY A 79 -31.03 3.84 20.13
CA GLY A 79 -31.54 5.15 20.55
C GLY A 79 -30.56 6.31 20.43
N LYS A 80 -29.27 6.10 20.09
CA LYS A 80 -28.22 7.14 20.21
C LYS A 80 -27.67 7.69 18.90
N THR A 81 -27.86 7.03 17.75
CA THR A 81 -27.30 7.52 16.47
C THR A 81 -28.40 7.60 15.41
N LYS A 82 -28.77 8.84 15.03
CA LYS A 82 -29.63 9.06 13.86
C LYS A 82 -28.72 9.17 12.63
N ALA A 83 -28.51 8.09 11.89
CA ALA A 83 -27.86 8.15 10.59
C ALA A 83 -28.64 9.07 9.64
N LYS A 84 -27.95 9.98 8.97
CA LYS A 84 -28.51 10.93 8.01
C LYS A 84 -28.61 10.33 6.61
N VAL A 85 -27.91 9.21 6.38
CA VAL A 85 -27.88 8.46 5.12
C VAL A 85 -27.93 6.96 5.41
N LYS A 86 -28.41 6.19 4.46
CA LYS A 86 -28.45 4.73 4.54
C LYS A 86 -27.09 4.11 4.18
N ARG A 87 -26.42 4.66 3.17
CA ARG A 87 -25.16 4.17 2.64
C ARG A 87 -24.28 5.33 2.18
N VAL A 88 -22.97 5.17 2.37
CA VAL A 88 -21.94 6.04 1.76
C VAL A 88 -21.03 5.14 0.94
N VAL A 89 -20.83 5.50 -0.32
CA VAL A 89 -19.89 4.86 -1.26
C VAL A 89 -18.81 5.88 -1.61
N VAL A 90 -17.56 5.53 -1.39
CA VAL A 90 -16.40 6.33 -1.78
C VAL A 90 -15.58 5.54 -2.79
N ILE A 91 -15.45 6.06 -3.99
CA ILE A 91 -14.54 5.54 -5.02
C ILE A 91 -13.28 6.41 -5.00
N GLY A 92 -12.15 5.78 -4.66
CA GLY A 92 -10.84 6.42 -4.75
C GLY A 92 -10.22 6.17 -6.12
N LEU A 93 -9.82 7.23 -6.80
CA LEU A 93 -9.04 7.20 -8.04
C LEU A 93 -7.68 7.81 -7.71
N ASP A 94 -6.69 6.99 -7.43
CA ASP A 94 -5.34 7.43 -7.03
C ASP A 94 -4.72 8.27 -8.14
N GLY A 95 -4.18 9.45 -7.82
CA GLY A 95 -3.50 10.31 -8.78
C GLY A 95 -4.38 10.93 -9.88
N PHE A 96 -5.69 11.02 -9.68
CA PHE A 96 -6.60 11.60 -10.69
C PHE A 96 -6.54 13.12 -10.66
N ASP A 97 -5.97 13.74 -11.71
CA ASP A 97 -5.64 15.16 -11.73
C ASP A 97 -6.81 16.04 -12.20
N PRO A 98 -7.18 17.13 -11.49
CA PRO A 98 -8.29 17.99 -11.84
C PRO A 98 -8.09 18.77 -13.15
N LYS A 99 -6.84 19.08 -13.53
CA LYS A 99 -6.54 19.81 -14.78
C LYS A 99 -6.70 18.88 -15.97
N MET A 100 -6.26 17.60 -15.84
CA MET A 100 -6.50 16.61 -16.88
C MET A 100 -7.98 16.27 -16.99
N ALA A 101 -8.71 16.18 -15.87
CA ALA A 101 -10.16 16.01 -15.87
C ALA A 101 -10.87 17.16 -16.62
N ALA A 102 -10.46 18.40 -16.39
CA ALA A 102 -10.99 19.55 -17.11
C ALA A 102 -10.59 19.53 -18.61
N LYS A 103 -9.35 19.15 -18.92
CA LYS A 103 -8.83 19.04 -20.30
C LYS A 103 -9.60 18.01 -21.13
N TYR A 104 -9.98 16.90 -20.52
CA TYR A 104 -10.66 15.77 -21.19
C TYR A 104 -12.14 15.66 -20.80
N ALA A 105 -12.76 16.77 -20.40
CA ALA A 105 -14.17 16.81 -19.96
C ALA A 105 -15.15 16.28 -21.01
N ASP A 106 -14.85 16.42 -22.30
CA ASP A 106 -15.59 15.87 -23.42
C ASP A 106 -15.64 14.34 -23.44
N ARG A 107 -14.64 13.68 -22.86
CA ARG A 107 -14.57 12.20 -22.69
C ARG A 107 -15.19 11.74 -21.36
N MET A 108 -15.74 12.66 -20.54
CA MET A 108 -16.20 12.38 -19.17
C MET A 108 -17.67 12.75 -18.92
N PRO A 109 -18.63 12.26 -19.73
CA PRO A 109 -20.05 12.61 -19.60
C PRO A 109 -20.69 12.14 -18.29
N ASN A 110 -20.21 11.02 -17.69
CA ASN A 110 -20.75 10.51 -16.43
C ASN A 110 -20.29 11.35 -15.23
N PHE A 111 -19.06 11.86 -15.21
CA PHE A 111 -18.62 12.82 -14.22
C PHE A 111 -19.39 14.14 -14.34
N ALA A 112 -19.67 14.59 -15.56
CA ALA A 112 -20.54 15.76 -15.77
C ALA A 112 -21.96 15.51 -15.21
N ARG A 113 -22.52 14.31 -15.43
CA ARG A 113 -23.80 13.89 -14.84
C ARG A 113 -23.77 13.87 -13.31
N LEU A 114 -22.70 13.34 -12.70
CA LEU A 114 -22.49 13.31 -11.26
C LEU A 114 -22.40 14.74 -10.68
N GLN A 115 -21.65 15.62 -11.32
CA GLN A 115 -21.54 17.02 -10.96
C GLN A 115 -22.89 17.75 -11.02
N ALA A 116 -23.70 17.48 -12.04
CA ALA A 116 -25.04 18.06 -12.18
C ALA A 116 -26.00 17.62 -11.06
N GLN A 117 -25.81 16.43 -10.48
CA GLN A 117 -26.58 15.95 -9.33
C GLN A 117 -26.15 16.61 -8.01
N GLY A 118 -24.90 17.07 -7.91
CA GLY A 118 -24.38 17.60 -6.67
C GLY A 118 -23.27 18.63 -6.84
N CYS A 119 -22.00 18.23 -6.76
CA CYS A 119 -20.86 19.14 -6.88
C CYS A 119 -19.59 18.47 -7.39
N HIS A 120 -18.67 19.33 -7.83
CA HIS A 120 -17.27 19.05 -8.12
C HIS A 120 -16.40 20.13 -7.49
N SER A 121 -15.25 19.74 -6.94
CA SER A 121 -14.24 20.66 -6.40
C SER A 121 -12.84 20.03 -6.49
N ALA A 122 -11.81 20.85 -6.48
CA ALA A 122 -10.48 20.38 -6.14
C ALA A 122 -10.48 19.91 -4.67
N LEU A 123 -9.69 18.88 -4.36
CA LEU A 123 -9.55 18.34 -3.01
C LEU A 123 -8.12 18.60 -2.51
N GLY A 124 -7.99 19.40 -1.45
CA GLY A 124 -6.70 19.66 -0.84
C GLY A 124 -6.03 18.35 -0.38
N THR A 125 -4.81 18.11 -0.87
CA THR A 125 -4.03 16.92 -0.52
C THR A 125 -3.26 17.10 0.79
N SER A 126 -2.48 16.09 1.18
CA SER A 126 -1.62 16.13 2.37
C SER A 126 -0.30 16.87 2.11
N ILE A 127 0.40 17.20 3.19
CA ILE A 127 1.78 17.69 3.18
C ILE A 127 2.66 16.61 3.81
N PRO A 128 3.54 15.95 3.05
CA PRO A 128 3.73 16.01 1.58
C PRO A 128 2.60 15.33 0.78
N SER A 129 2.56 15.61 -0.55
CA SER A 129 1.57 15.11 -1.51
C SER A 129 1.91 13.74 -2.06
N ILE A 130 2.06 12.74 -1.20
CA ILE A 130 2.36 11.35 -1.59
C ILE A 130 1.32 10.39 -1.05
N SER A 131 0.98 9.37 -1.85
CA SER A 131 -0.14 8.45 -1.57
C SER A 131 -0.12 7.85 -0.15
N PRO A 132 1.02 7.41 0.45
CA PRO A 132 0.99 6.89 1.81
C PRO A 132 0.55 7.91 2.85
N VAL A 133 0.90 9.18 2.69
CA VAL A 133 0.50 10.26 3.60
C VAL A 133 -0.95 10.65 3.36
N ALA A 134 -1.32 10.83 2.10
CA ALA A 134 -2.64 11.26 1.68
C ALA A 134 -3.73 10.23 2.06
N TRP A 135 -3.54 8.95 1.75
CA TRP A 135 -4.48 7.89 2.12
C TRP A 135 -4.50 7.62 3.63
N SER A 136 -3.39 7.87 4.36
CA SER A 136 -3.40 7.83 5.82
C SER A 136 -4.23 8.98 6.40
N THR A 137 -4.16 10.17 5.79
CA THR A 137 -4.99 11.33 6.14
C THR A 137 -6.47 11.03 5.86
N PHE A 138 -6.81 10.48 4.69
CA PHE A 138 -8.15 10.00 4.37
C PHE A 138 -8.67 9.01 5.42
N ALA A 139 -7.87 8.00 5.74
CA ALA A 139 -8.28 6.93 6.66
C ALA A 139 -8.50 7.40 8.09
N THR A 140 -7.73 8.39 8.56
CA THR A 140 -7.69 8.77 9.98
C THR A 140 -8.29 10.13 10.28
N GLY A 141 -8.52 10.99 9.27
CA GLY A 141 -9.01 12.36 9.42
C GLY A 141 -8.03 13.28 10.16
N VAL A 142 -6.72 12.95 10.10
CA VAL A 142 -5.65 13.74 10.74
C VAL A 142 -4.44 13.83 9.82
N ASP A 143 -3.54 14.78 10.09
CA ASP A 143 -2.31 15.01 9.33
C ASP A 143 -1.17 14.02 9.69
N ALA A 144 -0.03 14.15 8.99
CA ALA A 144 1.15 13.30 9.14
C ALA A 144 1.69 13.26 10.57
N SER A 145 1.65 14.37 11.30
CA SER A 145 2.15 14.46 12.68
C SER A 145 1.33 13.67 13.70
N ARG A 146 0.14 13.21 13.32
CA ARG A 146 -0.77 12.40 14.15
C ARG A 146 -0.88 10.96 13.69
N HIS A 147 -0.81 10.70 12.37
CA HIS A 147 -0.79 9.31 11.87
C HIS A 147 0.63 8.76 11.68
N ASN A 148 1.68 9.56 11.81
CA ASN A 148 3.09 9.18 11.77
C ASN A 148 3.57 8.55 10.45
N ILE A 149 2.97 8.92 9.33
CA ILE A 149 3.40 8.54 7.99
C ILE A 149 3.77 9.82 7.25
N TYR A 150 5.05 9.99 6.92
CA TYR A 150 5.57 11.18 6.22
C TYR A 150 6.08 10.84 4.82
N ASP A 151 6.36 9.55 4.57
CA ASP A 151 6.88 9.04 3.30
C ASP A 151 6.69 7.52 3.25
N PHE A 152 7.04 6.84 2.16
CA PHE A 152 7.19 5.38 2.10
C PHE A 152 8.27 4.87 3.05
N LEU A 153 9.36 5.61 3.13
CA LEU A 153 10.52 5.30 3.95
C LEU A 153 10.67 6.27 5.12
N THR A 154 11.26 5.79 6.19
CA THR A 154 11.83 6.60 7.26
C THR A 154 13.19 6.01 7.62
N ARG A 155 13.97 6.67 8.48
CA ARG A 155 15.24 6.15 8.95
C ARG A 155 15.09 5.50 10.33
N ASP A 156 15.95 4.55 10.60
CA ASP A 156 16.26 4.16 11.97
C ASP A 156 17.28 5.15 12.54
N PRO A 157 16.97 5.92 13.60
CA PRO A 157 17.88 6.92 14.17
C PRO A 157 19.20 6.35 14.68
N CYS A 158 19.25 5.04 14.99
CA CYS A 158 20.45 4.39 15.48
C CYS A 158 21.42 3.98 14.38
N SER A 159 20.92 3.53 13.25
CA SER A 159 21.75 3.01 12.15
C SER A 159 21.73 3.91 10.91
N TYR A 160 20.84 4.89 10.83
CA TYR A 160 20.52 5.72 9.66
C TYR A 160 19.94 4.92 8.47
N MET A 161 19.80 3.62 8.62
CA MET A 161 19.29 2.77 7.56
C MET A 161 17.80 3.04 7.29
N PRO A 162 17.37 2.95 6.04
CA PRO A 162 15.97 3.10 5.70
C PRO A 162 15.14 1.94 6.25
N VAL A 163 13.95 2.28 6.71
CA VAL A 163 12.91 1.34 7.13
C VAL A 163 11.58 1.77 6.53
N LEU A 164 10.67 0.84 6.31
CA LEU A 164 9.33 1.18 5.85
C LEU A 164 8.60 2.00 6.92
N SER A 165 7.97 3.10 6.53
CA SER A 165 7.19 3.94 7.43
C SER A 165 5.88 3.28 7.87
N SER A 166 5.34 2.40 7.04
CA SER A 166 3.99 1.80 7.22
C SER A 166 3.98 0.55 8.08
N THR A 167 5.02 -0.29 8.00
CA THR A 167 5.01 -1.66 8.54
C THR A 167 6.36 -2.04 9.13
N ASP A 168 6.33 -2.60 10.34
CA ASP A 168 7.46 -3.25 10.98
C ASP A 168 7.28 -4.78 10.89
N THR A 169 8.30 -5.46 10.39
CA THR A 169 8.33 -6.92 10.27
C THR A 169 9.42 -7.48 11.16
N ARG A 170 9.04 -8.30 12.12
CA ARG A 170 9.97 -8.94 13.06
C ARG A 170 9.77 -10.43 13.08
N THR A 171 10.87 -11.16 13.14
CA THR A 171 10.85 -12.59 13.40
C THR A 171 10.93 -12.81 14.91
N VAL A 172 9.94 -13.49 15.46
CA VAL A 172 9.89 -13.79 16.89
C VAL A 172 9.85 -15.30 17.13
N PRO A 173 10.49 -15.83 18.19
CA PRO A 173 10.39 -17.23 18.54
C PRO A 173 8.93 -17.64 18.76
N ARG A 174 8.53 -18.76 18.19
CA ARG A 174 7.27 -19.41 18.50
C ARG A 174 7.48 -20.30 19.70
N ASN A 175 6.79 -20.04 20.82
CA ASN A 175 6.93 -20.81 22.05
C ASN A 175 5.63 -21.58 22.32
N ILE A 176 5.78 -22.87 22.69
CA ILE A 176 4.71 -23.65 23.33
C ILE A 176 4.80 -23.38 24.84
N ASN A 177 3.73 -22.82 25.38
CA ASN A 177 3.64 -22.59 26.83
C ASN A 177 3.01 -23.80 27.49
N LEU A 178 3.82 -24.60 28.20
CA LEU A 178 3.39 -25.78 28.94
C LEU A 178 2.98 -25.46 30.38
N GLY A 179 2.80 -24.17 30.74
CA GLY A 179 2.44 -23.73 32.08
C GLY A 179 3.63 -23.58 33.01
N PHE A 180 4.54 -24.55 33.05
CA PHE A 180 5.78 -24.56 33.86
C PHE A 180 7.04 -24.22 33.04
N ALA A 181 6.98 -24.29 31.70
CA ALA A 181 8.09 -23.96 30.79
C ALA A 181 7.59 -23.40 29.45
N LYS A 182 8.39 -22.49 28.87
CA LYS A 182 8.22 -22.04 27.48
C LYS A 182 9.24 -22.79 26.64
N VAL A 183 8.76 -23.70 25.78
CA VAL A 183 9.62 -24.45 24.86
C VAL A 183 9.60 -23.76 23.51
N PRO A 184 10.74 -23.31 22.95
CA PRO A 184 10.78 -22.71 21.62
C PRO A 184 10.45 -23.75 20.55
N PHE A 185 9.53 -23.41 19.65
CA PHE A 185 9.09 -24.24 18.54
C PHE A 185 9.09 -23.43 17.23
N GLY A 186 10.27 -23.29 16.62
CA GLY A 186 10.45 -22.53 15.40
C GLY A 186 10.33 -21.00 15.56
N GLN A 187 10.14 -20.32 14.45
CA GLN A 187 10.01 -18.87 14.39
C GLN A 187 8.73 -18.50 13.65
N ARG A 188 8.21 -17.31 13.92
CA ARG A 188 7.10 -16.73 13.16
C ARG A 188 7.38 -15.28 12.84
N ALA A 189 7.00 -14.85 11.64
CA ALA A 189 6.95 -13.44 11.31
C ALA A 189 5.78 -12.76 12.01
N VAL A 190 6.02 -11.59 12.57
CA VAL A 190 5.01 -10.70 13.14
C VAL A 190 5.06 -9.40 12.38
N TYR A 191 3.95 -9.06 11.76
CA TYR A 191 3.75 -7.82 11.02
C TYR A 191 3.01 -6.83 11.91
N LYS A 192 3.52 -5.61 12.03
CA LYS A 192 2.91 -4.56 12.84
C LYS A 192 2.76 -3.30 11.99
N ILE A 193 1.53 -2.80 11.87
CA ILE A 193 1.30 -1.50 11.26
C ILE A 193 1.88 -0.39 12.13
N LEU A 194 2.61 0.53 11.52
CA LEU A 194 3.25 1.66 12.19
C LEU A 194 2.39 2.92 12.16
N GLN A 195 1.44 3.01 11.22
CA GLN A 195 0.44 4.08 11.20
C GLN A 195 -0.21 4.23 12.57
N LYS A 196 -0.24 5.46 13.06
CA LYS A 196 -0.89 5.87 14.31
C LYS A 196 -2.28 6.41 14.01
N SER A 197 -3.00 6.80 15.06
CA SER A 197 -4.42 7.14 15.01
C SER A 197 -5.29 5.95 14.58
N GLN A 198 -6.59 6.09 14.65
CA GLN A 198 -7.51 5.01 14.28
C GLN A 198 -8.21 5.35 12.98
N PRO A 199 -8.21 4.44 12.00
CA PRO A 199 -9.05 4.60 10.82
C PRO A 199 -10.53 4.77 11.20
N PHE A 200 -11.23 5.69 10.54
CA PHE A 200 -12.61 6.05 10.89
C PHE A 200 -13.60 4.87 10.77
N TRP A 201 -13.34 3.91 9.90
CA TRP A 201 -14.18 2.70 9.80
C TRP A 201 -14.13 1.80 11.04
N LYS A 202 -13.08 1.89 11.87
CA LYS A 202 -13.07 1.23 13.18
C LYS A 202 -14.07 1.87 14.13
N LEU A 203 -14.22 3.20 14.07
CA LEU A 203 -15.21 3.95 14.83
C LEU A 203 -16.63 3.64 14.32
N LEU A 204 -16.83 3.59 12.99
CA LEU A 204 -18.07 3.14 12.39
C LEU A 204 -18.47 1.74 12.88
N GLY A 205 -17.55 0.79 12.77
CA GLY A 205 -17.78 -0.60 13.19
C GLY A 205 -18.02 -0.74 14.69
N ALA A 206 -17.39 0.08 15.53
CA ALA A 206 -17.66 0.13 16.96
C ALA A 206 -19.10 0.63 17.26
N ASN A 207 -19.69 1.42 16.35
CA ASN A 207 -21.04 1.95 16.42
C ASN A 207 -22.04 1.15 15.54
N MET A 208 -21.72 -0.10 15.20
CA MET A 208 -22.59 -1.03 14.47
C MET A 208 -22.87 -0.63 13.00
N VAL A 209 -22.07 0.26 12.42
CA VAL A 209 -22.12 0.58 10.99
C VAL A 209 -21.19 -0.39 10.27
N TRP A 210 -21.76 -1.16 9.32
CA TRP A 210 -20.98 -2.05 8.48
C TRP A 210 -20.05 -1.26 7.56
N SER A 211 -18.80 -1.72 7.38
CA SER A 211 -17.82 -1.07 6.52
C SER A 211 -17.09 -2.09 5.66
N SER A 212 -17.12 -1.91 4.34
CA SER A 212 -16.38 -2.71 3.36
C SER A 212 -15.25 -1.86 2.77
N ILE A 213 -14.01 -2.24 3.07
CA ILE A 213 -12.79 -1.49 2.76
C ILE A 213 -11.95 -2.30 1.78
N ILE A 214 -11.81 -1.83 0.55
CA ILE A 214 -11.10 -2.54 -0.52
C ILE A 214 -9.94 -1.69 -1.01
N ARG A 215 -8.73 -2.22 -0.84
CA ARG A 215 -7.49 -1.71 -1.42
C ARG A 215 -7.11 -0.28 -1.02
N VAL A 216 -7.66 0.25 0.07
CA VAL A 216 -7.18 1.53 0.63
C VAL A 216 -5.70 1.39 0.99
N PRO A 217 -4.81 2.29 0.51
CA PRO A 217 -3.39 2.25 0.81
C PRO A 217 -3.07 2.30 2.32
N ILE A 218 -1.89 1.80 2.69
CA ILE A 218 -1.38 1.78 4.08
C ILE A 218 -2.29 1.00 5.05
N THR A 219 -2.96 -0.03 4.57
CA THR A 219 -3.81 -0.90 5.39
C THR A 219 -3.20 -2.29 5.64
N PHE A 220 -1.93 -2.50 5.27
CA PHE A 220 -1.19 -3.74 5.59
C PHE A 220 -0.28 -3.55 6.82
N PRO A 221 -0.24 -4.50 7.75
CA PRO A 221 -1.17 -5.62 7.92
C PRO A 221 -2.57 -5.15 8.33
N PRO A 222 -3.63 -5.88 7.93
CA PRO A 222 -4.99 -5.45 8.15
C PRO A 222 -5.33 -5.34 9.64
N GLN A 223 -5.78 -4.17 10.06
CA GLN A 223 -6.22 -3.94 11.42
C GLN A 223 -7.56 -4.61 11.68
N LYS A 224 -7.68 -5.30 12.80
CA LYS A 224 -8.96 -5.90 13.22
C LYS A 224 -9.96 -4.82 13.64
N PHE A 225 -11.18 -4.91 13.14
CA PHE A 225 -12.30 -4.06 13.57
C PHE A 225 -13.63 -4.84 13.53
N LYS A 226 -14.67 -4.27 14.12
CA LYS A 226 -16.00 -4.90 14.19
C LYS A 226 -16.87 -4.45 13.03
N ASN A 227 -17.82 -5.29 12.62
CA ASN A 227 -18.84 -4.97 11.61
C ASN A 227 -18.23 -4.47 10.30
N GLY A 228 -17.38 -5.29 9.69
CA GLY A 228 -16.85 -4.97 8.37
C GLY A 228 -15.81 -5.93 7.88
N THR A 229 -15.38 -5.69 6.65
CA THR A 229 -14.35 -6.43 5.92
C THR A 229 -13.31 -5.45 5.37
N LEU A 230 -12.08 -5.91 5.25
CA LEU A 230 -10.97 -5.15 4.67
C LEU A 230 -10.09 -6.08 3.83
N LEU A 231 -9.79 -5.66 2.59
CA LEU A 231 -8.71 -6.18 1.77
C LEU A 231 -7.62 -5.11 1.69
N SER A 232 -6.41 -5.44 2.15
CA SER A 232 -5.29 -4.49 2.20
C SER A 232 -4.86 -4.02 0.82
N GLY A 233 -4.47 -2.75 0.73
CA GLY A 233 -3.96 -2.09 -0.47
C GLY A 233 -2.45 -1.95 -0.48
N MET A 234 -1.96 -0.78 -0.90
CA MET A 234 -0.54 -0.42 -0.99
C MET A 234 0.26 -0.85 0.25
N CYS A 235 1.49 -1.27 0.05
CA CYS A 235 2.43 -1.85 1.02
C CYS A 235 2.18 -3.32 1.41
N VAL A 236 1.23 -4.04 0.78
CA VAL A 236 1.25 -5.51 0.84
C VAL A 236 2.48 -5.98 0.06
N PRO A 237 3.40 -6.74 0.67
CA PRO A 237 4.59 -7.23 -0.03
C PRO A 237 4.26 -8.37 -0.99
N ASP A 238 5.21 -8.70 -1.86
CA ASP A 238 5.21 -9.96 -2.59
C ASP A 238 5.54 -11.15 -1.66
N LEU A 239 5.52 -12.37 -2.19
CA LEU A 239 5.81 -13.57 -1.40
C LEU A 239 7.26 -13.60 -0.88
N GLN A 240 8.19 -12.91 -1.54
CA GLN A 240 9.59 -12.79 -1.11
C GLN A 240 9.77 -11.74 0.02
N GLY A 241 8.74 -10.97 0.33
CA GLY A 241 8.76 -9.90 1.33
C GLY A 241 9.27 -8.56 0.78
N THR A 242 9.36 -8.42 -0.55
CA THR A 242 9.71 -7.15 -1.21
C THR A 242 8.46 -6.35 -1.60
N GLN A 243 8.66 -5.13 -2.09
CA GLN A 243 7.55 -4.31 -2.62
C GLN A 243 7.26 -4.60 -4.11
N GLY A 244 7.68 -5.77 -4.58
CA GLY A 244 7.52 -6.27 -5.94
C GLY A 244 8.89 -6.50 -6.60
N SER A 245 9.23 -7.77 -6.85
CA SER A 245 10.46 -8.15 -7.54
C SER A 245 10.13 -9.06 -8.71
N PHE A 246 10.29 -8.54 -9.94
CA PHE A 246 10.10 -9.32 -11.15
C PHE A 246 11.21 -10.34 -11.39
N SER A 247 10.93 -11.33 -12.23
CA SER A 247 11.94 -12.24 -12.76
C SER A 247 11.91 -12.21 -14.30
N PHE A 248 13.09 -12.08 -14.90
CA PHE A 248 13.25 -12.08 -16.35
C PHE A 248 14.23 -13.17 -16.79
N TYR A 249 13.78 -14.03 -17.68
CA TYR A 249 14.53 -15.16 -18.18
C TYR A 249 14.82 -14.95 -19.66
N THR A 250 16.09 -14.98 -20.07
CA THR A 250 16.44 -14.71 -21.46
C THR A 250 17.67 -15.51 -21.93
N THR A 251 17.69 -15.80 -23.23
CA THR A 251 18.87 -16.34 -23.93
C THR A 251 19.79 -15.21 -24.44
N ASP A 252 19.29 -13.97 -24.46
CA ASP A 252 20.04 -12.79 -24.92
C ASP A 252 20.98 -12.30 -23.81
N GLU A 253 22.27 -12.51 -24.01
CA GLU A 253 23.32 -12.11 -23.04
C GLU A 253 23.41 -10.59 -22.85
N SER A 254 23.05 -9.80 -23.85
CA SER A 254 23.08 -8.33 -23.78
C SER A 254 22.07 -7.76 -22.80
N LYS A 255 21.01 -8.53 -22.48
CA LYS A 255 19.96 -8.16 -21.53
C LYS A 255 20.21 -8.69 -20.12
N LEU A 256 21.32 -9.39 -19.89
CA LEU A 256 21.72 -9.82 -18.55
C LEU A 256 22.41 -8.68 -17.80
N GLY A 257 22.44 -8.75 -16.48
CA GLY A 257 23.05 -7.77 -15.60
C GLY A 257 22.17 -7.38 -14.45
N ALA A 258 22.58 -6.40 -13.65
CA ALA A 258 21.80 -5.88 -12.56
C ALA A 258 20.55 -5.16 -13.08
N ALA A 259 19.45 -5.28 -12.34
CA ALA A 259 18.21 -4.58 -12.60
C ALA A 259 17.63 -4.08 -11.28
N THR A 260 17.06 -2.88 -11.31
CA THR A 260 16.30 -2.36 -10.16
C THR A 260 14.92 -2.99 -10.13
N GLY A 261 14.47 -3.41 -8.94
CA GLY A 261 13.12 -3.99 -8.76
C GLY A 261 12.94 -5.40 -9.32
N GLY A 262 14.01 -6.11 -9.72
CA GLY A 262 13.90 -7.48 -10.21
C GLY A 262 15.22 -8.18 -10.45
N GLN A 263 15.15 -9.36 -11.03
CA GLN A 263 16.32 -10.20 -11.32
C GLN A 263 16.26 -10.73 -12.76
N ARG A 264 17.44 -10.82 -13.40
CA ARG A 264 17.61 -11.34 -14.75
C ARG A 264 18.37 -12.65 -14.71
N PHE A 265 17.85 -13.67 -15.40
CA PHE A 265 18.36 -15.03 -15.40
C PHE A 265 18.68 -15.48 -16.83
N ARG A 266 19.86 -16.06 -17.00
CA ARG A 266 20.21 -16.74 -18.25
C ARG A 266 19.45 -18.07 -18.34
N VAL A 267 18.85 -18.34 -19.50
CA VAL A 267 18.30 -19.64 -19.87
C VAL A 267 18.91 -20.15 -21.17
N VAL A 268 18.80 -21.45 -21.37
CA VAL A 268 19.29 -22.11 -22.60
C VAL A 268 18.09 -22.73 -23.33
N ARG A 269 17.93 -22.36 -24.59
CA ARG A 269 16.92 -22.98 -25.48
C ARG A 269 17.39 -24.37 -25.91
N ARG A 270 16.50 -25.36 -25.75
CA ARG A 270 16.71 -26.73 -26.21
C ARG A 270 15.59 -27.12 -27.17
N GLY A 271 15.85 -27.00 -28.49
CA GLY A 271 14.81 -27.15 -29.50
C GLY A 271 13.68 -26.13 -29.30
N ASP A 272 12.47 -26.59 -29.05
CA ASP A 272 11.28 -25.76 -28.85
C ASP A 272 11.00 -25.43 -27.40
N SER A 273 11.95 -25.67 -26.49
CA SER A 273 11.71 -25.47 -25.06
C SER A 273 12.83 -24.74 -24.33
N ILE A 274 12.45 -24.08 -23.21
CA ILE A 274 13.33 -23.63 -22.15
C ILE A 274 12.84 -24.21 -20.82
N GLU A 275 13.78 -24.47 -19.91
CA GLU A 275 13.52 -24.93 -18.56
C GLU A 275 14.31 -24.07 -17.56
N SER A 276 13.72 -23.72 -16.44
CA SER A 276 14.38 -22.96 -15.37
C SER A 276 13.63 -23.12 -14.05
N ASN A 277 13.96 -22.26 -13.06
CA ASN A 277 13.31 -22.25 -11.76
C ASN A 277 12.86 -20.83 -11.41
N LEU A 278 11.63 -20.70 -10.95
CA LEU A 278 11.16 -19.48 -10.26
C LEU A 278 11.78 -19.44 -8.87
N LYS A 279 12.30 -18.26 -8.51
CA LYS A 279 12.91 -18.04 -7.20
C LYS A 279 11.83 -17.62 -6.21
N GLY A 280 11.69 -18.37 -5.13
CA GLY A 280 10.74 -18.13 -4.05
C GLY A 280 11.34 -17.42 -2.84
N PRO A 281 10.58 -17.35 -1.74
CA PRO A 281 11.06 -16.80 -0.47
C PRO A 281 12.21 -17.65 0.11
N PRO A 282 12.97 -17.11 1.07
CA PRO A 282 13.99 -17.87 1.77
C PRO A 282 13.36 -19.00 2.61
N GLY A 283 13.95 -20.20 2.52
CA GLY A 283 13.64 -21.33 3.39
C GLY A 283 14.18 -21.15 4.81
N ALA A 284 13.98 -22.16 5.62
CA ALA A 284 14.47 -22.16 7.02
C ALA A 284 16.01 -22.08 7.13
N ASP A 285 16.72 -22.50 6.09
CA ASP A 285 18.18 -22.46 5.94
C ASP A 285 18.70 -21.13 5.35
N GLY A 286 17.79 -20.19 5.05
CA GLY A 286 18.10 -18.92 4.40
C GLY A 286 18.33 -19.01 2.90
N VAL A 287 18.26 -20.20 2.29
CA VAL A 287 18.37 -20.39 0.83
C VAL A 287 17.02 -20.16 0.20
N SER A 288 17.00 -19.44 -0.94
CA SER A 288 15.73 -19.19 -1.66
C SER A 288 15.16 -20.50 -2.19
N MET A 289 13.89 -20.74 -1.92
CA MET A 289 13.12 -21.85 -2.48
C MET A 289 13.05 -21.75 -3.99
N LYS A 290 12.84 -22.86 -4.67
CA LYS A 290 12.76 -22.90 -6.13
C LYS A 290 11.54 -23.70 -6.57
N CYS A 291 10.85 -23.21 -7.61
CA CYS A 291 9.79 -23.92 -8.30
C CYS A 291 10.17 -24.10 -9.76
N PRO A 292 10.28 -25.33 -10.29
CA PRO A 292 10.61 -25.55 -11.69
C PRO A 292 9.49 -25.06 -12.60
N PHE A 293 9.87 -24.47 -13.73
CA PHE A 293 8.97 -24.14 -14.82
C PHE A 293 9.59 -24.45 -16.16
N SER A 294 8.74 -24.67 -17.17
CA SER A 294 9.14 -24.83 -18.55
C SER A 294 8.20 -24.07 -19.49
N VAL A 295 8.74 -23.64 -20.60
CA VAL A 295 7.98 -23.06 -21.71
C VAL A 295 8.33 -23.87 -22.96
N ARG A 296 7.32 -24.41 -23.65
CA ARG A 296 7.48 -25.13 -24.90
C ARG A 296 6.64 -24.44 -25.97
N MET A 297 7.28 -24.05 -27.07
CA MET A 297 6.62 -23.48 -28.24
C MET A 297 6.07 -24.56 -29.12
N ASP A 298 4.83 -24.44 -29.55
CA ASP A 298 4.24 -25.21 -30.63
C ASP A 298 4.31 -24.38 -31.92
N ALA A 299 5.23 -24.78 -32.81
CA ALA A 299 5.41 -24.08 -34.07
C ALA A 299 4.19 -24.17 -35.01
N ALA A 300 3.31 -25.16 -34.82
CA ALA A 300 2.14 -25.34 -35.66
C ALA A 300 1.01 -24.34 -35.29
N THR A 301 0.87 -24.04 -34.03
CA THR A 301 -0.18 -23.13 -33.54
C THR A 301 0.33 -21.72 -33.25
N GLY A 302 1.65 -21.50 -33.15
CA GLY A 302 2.25 -20.26 -32.71
C GLY A 302 2.00 -19.93 -31.22
N LYS A 303 1.53 -20.90 -30.43
CA LYS A 303 1.30 -20.79 -29.00
C LYS A 303 2.36 -21.54 -28.21
N ALA A 304 2.57 -21.15 -26.99
CA ALA A 304 3.45 -21.84 -26.07
C ALA A 304 2.68 -22.47 -24.91
N SER A 305 3.06 -23.68 -24.54
CA SER A 305 2.64 -24.35 -23.32
C SER A 305 3.58 -23.93 -22.19
N VAL A 306 3.06 -23.20 -21.21
CA VAL A 306 3.78 -22.79 -19.99
C VAL A 306 3.39 -23.75 -18.89
N THR A 307 4.37 -24.44 -18.30
CA THR A 307 4.16 -25.38 -17.18
C THR A 307 4.87 -24.86 -15.94
N VAL A 308 4.13 -24.77 -14.82
CA VAL A 308 4.67 -24.44 -13.48
C VAL A 308 4.16 -25.48 -12.51
N GLY A 309 5.06 -26.20 -11.86
CA GLY A 309 4.68 -27.29 -10.97
C GLY A 309 3.88 -28.38 -11.71
N LYS A 310 2.57 -28.44 -11.44
CA LYS A 310 1.63 -29.41 -12.09
C LYS A 310 0.65 -28.75 -13.05
N GLU A 311 0.63 -27.43 -13.10
CA GLU A 311 -0.28 -26.65 -13.93
C GLU A 311 0.36 -26.37 -15.28
N THR A 312 -0.40 -26.53 -16.37
CA THR A 312 0.01 -26.18 -17.72
C THR A 312 -1.07 -25.34 -18.38
N VAL A 313 -0.68 -24.22 -18.97
CA VAL A 313 -1.56 -23.33 -19.72
C VAL A 313 -0.97 -23.02 -21.08
N GLU A 314 -1.82 -22.81 -22.08
CA GLU A 314 -1.42 -22.33 -23.39
C GLU A 314 -1.58 -20.81 -23.48
N VAL A 315 -0.58 -20.13 -24.05
CA VAL A 315 -0.57 -18.68 -24.21
C VAL A 315 0.15 -18.28 -25.49
N ALA A 316 -0.30 -17.25 -26.16
CA ALA A 316 0.41 -16.70 -27.32
C ALA A 316 1.62 -15.87 -26.88
N VAL A 317 2.59 -15.70 -27.77
CA VAL A 317 3.68 -14.74 -27.56
C VAL A 317 3.07 -13.32 -27.46
N GLY A 318 3.48 -12.57 -26.46
CA GLY A 318 2.95 -11.23 -26.21
C GLY A 318 1.67 -11.19 -25.35
N GLU A 319 1.19 -12.32 -24.82
CA GLU A 319 0.05 -12.37 -23.91
C GLU A 319 0.47 -12.80 -22.50
N TYR A 320 -0.28 -12.39 -21.48
CA TYR A 320 -0.12 -12.86 -20.10
C TYR A 320 -0.88 -14.17 -19.89
N THR A 321 -0.25 -15.13 -19.18
CA THR A 321 -0.99 -16.28 -18.66
C THR A 321 -2.09 -15.82 -17.70
N PRO A 322 -3.11 -16.63 -17.41
CA PRO A 322 -3.89 -16.54 -16.19
C PRO A 322 -2.98 -16.54 -14.96
N TRP A 323 -3.50 -16.21 -13.77
CA TRP A 323 -2.77 -16.43 -12.52
C TRP A 323 -2.44 -17.92 -12.35
N MET A 324 -1.16 -18.25 -12.39
CA MET A 324 -0.65 -19.60 -12.17
C MET A 324 -0.22 -19.79 -10.72
N GLU A 325 -0.48 -20.97 -10.17
CA GLU A 325 -0.03 -21.33 -8.82
C GLU A 325 1.47 -21.66 -8.83
N ILE A 326 2.20 -21.02 -7.90
CA ILE A 326 3.63 -21.25 -7.72
C ILE A 326 3.84 -21.98 -6.41
N PRO A 327 3.91 -23.32 -6.41
CA PRO A 327 4.09 -24.10 -5.19
C PRO A 327 5.54 -24.07 -4.71
N PHE A 328 5.73 -23.73 -3.45
CA PHE A 328 6.99 -23.89 -2.70
C PHE A 328 6.76 -24.80 -1.50
N ASP A 329 7.83 -25.22 -0.83
CA ASP A 329 7.70 -26.04 0.38
C ASP A 329 7.02 -25.26 1.52
N GLY A 330 5.82 -25.70 1.88
CA GLY A 330 5.03 -25.09 2.96
C GLY A 330 4.38 -23.73 2.65
N VAL A 331 4.54 -23.17 1.44
CA VAL A 331 3.94 -21.88 1.06
C VAL A 331 3.60 -21.85 -0.43
N GLN A 332 2.54 -21.12 -0.79
CA GLN A 332 2.08 -20.97 -2.17
C GLN A 332 1.98 -19.51 -2.55
N GLY A 333 2.44 -19.18 -3.75
CA GLY A 333 2.23 -17.88 -4.40
C GLY A 333 1.47 -18.02 -5.70
N ILE A 334 1.21 -16.87 -6.32
CA ILE A 334 0.66 -16.79 -7.68
C ILE A 334 1.47 -15.78 -8.49
N ALA A 335 1.64 -16.07 -9.79
CA ALA A 335 2.26 -15.15 -10.75
C ALA A 335 1.62 -15.30 -12.12
N ARG A 336 1.82 -14.28 -12.97
CA ARG A 336 1.55 -14.34 -14.41
C ARG A 336 2.88 -14.39 -15.14
N LEU A 337 2.93 -15.15 -16.21
CA LEU A 337 4.08 -15.18 -17.10
C LEU A 337 3.68 -14.55 -18.44
N ARG A 338 4.63 -13.91 -19.11
CA ARG A 338 4.49 -13.37 -20.46
C ARG A 338 5.72 -13.74 -21.28
N ILE A 339 5.51 -14.38 -22.42
CA ILE A 339 6.58 -14.63 -23.37
C ILE A 339 6.76 -13.36 -24.18
N GLN A 340 7.84 -12.63 -23.90
CA GLN A 340 8.12 -11.34 -24.57
C GLN A 340 8.65 -11.53 -25.98
N ARG A 341 9.47 -12.57 -26.16
CA ARG A 341 10.11 -12.88 -27.45
C ARG A 341 10.33 -14.39 -27.58
N TRP A 342 10.06 -14.90 -28.75
CA TRP A 342 10.39 -16.27 -29.13
C TRP A 342 10.64 -16.35 -30.62
N ASP A 343 11.89 -16.20 -31.04
CA ASP A 343 12.34 -16.29 -32.41
C ASP A 343 13.69 -17.02 -32.50
N ASP A 344 14.31 -17.02 -33.68
CA ASP A 344 15.59 -17.72 -33.90
C ASP A 344 16.77 -17.05 -33.19
N GLU A 345 16.67 -15.75 -32.88
CA GLU A 345 17.73 -14.99 -32.23
C GLU A 345 17.68 -15.12 -30.71
N ALA A 346 16.48 -15.03 -30.14
CA ALA A 346 16.34 -15.01 -28.68
C ALA A 346 14.99 -15.51 -28.17
N VAL A 347 15.02 -15.98 -26.94
CA VAL A 347 13.83 -16.26 -26.12
C VAL A 347 13.88 -15.36 -24.89
N SER A 348 12.77 -14.73 -24.55
CA SER A 348 12.63 -13.93 -23.35
C SER A 348 11.27 -14.16 -22.69
N VAL A 349 11.28 -14.44 -21.39
CA VAL A 349 10.08 -14.65 -20.57
C VAL A 349 10.14 -13.73 -19.36
N TYR A 350 9.11 -12.91 -19.21
CA TYR A 350 8.87 -12.10 -18.03
C TYR A 350 7.93 -12.83 -17.07
N VAL A 351 8.21 -12.72 -15.78
CA VAL A 351 7.36 -13.23 -14.70
C VAL A 351 7.09 -12.08 -13.73
N THR A 352 5.81 -11.81 -13.47
CA THR A 352 5.41 -10.81 -12.49
C THR A 352 6.00 -11.13 -11.11
N PRO A 353 6.15 -10.15 -10.22
CA PRO A 353 6.41 -10.45 -8.81
C PRO A 353 5.48 -11.56 -8.32
N ILE A 354 6.01 -12.50 -7.54
CA ILE A 354 5.22 -13.62 -7.02
C ILE A 354 4.33 -13.12 -5.90
N ASN A 355 3.05 -12.94 -6.22
CA ASN A 355 2.05 -12.47 -5.28
C ASN A 355 1.74 -13.53 -4.20
N ILE A 356 1.26 -13.09 -3.05
CA ILE A 356 0.67 -13.97 -2.03
C ILE A 356 -0.60 -14.58 -2.63
N ASP A 357 -0.74 -15.91 -2.58
CA ASP A 357 -1.97 -16.55 -3.04
C ASP A 357 -3.17 -16.13 -2.16
N PRO A 358 -4.20 -15.47 -2.69
CA PRO A 358 -5.35 -15.04 -1.89
C PRO A 358 -6.20 -16.20 -1.36
N GLU A 359 -6.10 -17.41 -1.94
CA GLU A 359 -6.77 -18.62 -1.45
C GLU A 359 -6.01 -19.32 -0.32
N SER A 360 -4.68 -19.14 -0.26
CA SER A 360 -3.80 -19.70 0.77
C SER A 360 -2.79 -18.68 1.26
N PRO A 361 -3.25 -17.56 1.86
CA PRO A 361 -2.38 -16.43 2.12
C PRO A 361 -1.33 -16.75 3.20
N ALA A 362 -0.06 -16.64 2.81
CA ALA A 362 1.09 -16.83 3.70
C ALA A 362 1.18 -15.74 4.79
N MET A 363 0.55 -14.60 4.56
CA MET A 363 0.48 -13.44 5.47
C MET A 363 -0.96 -12.93 5.53
N PRO A 364 -1.39 -12.29 6.64
CA PRO A 364 -2.72 -11.69 6.71
C PRO A 364 -2.82 -10.50 5.75
N ILE A 365 -3.56 -10.65 4.66
CA ILE A 365 -3.83 -9.59 3.67
C ILE A 365 -5.26 -9.06 3.76
N SER A 366 -6.10 -9.65 4.62
CA SER A 366 -7.50 -9.25 4.79
C SER A 366 -7.97 -9.35 6.23
N HIS A 367 -9.03 -8.63 6.55
CA HIS A 367 -9.81 -8.78 7.78
C HIS A 367 -11.31 -8.95 7.47
N PRO A 368 -11.96 -10.03 7.96
CA PRO A 368 -11.36 -11.21 8.57
C PRO A 368 -10.36 -11.93 7.66
N PHE A 369 -9.49 -12.75 8.24
CA PHE A 369 -8.46 -13.48 7.45
C PHE A 369 -9.05 -14.26 6.27
N VAL A 370 -10.22 -14.86 6.45
CA VAL A 370 -10.93 -15.63 5.41
C VAL A 370 -11.52 -14.76 4.29
N TYR A 371 -11.46 -13.44 4.38
CA TYR A 371 -12.10 -12.56 3.39
C TYR A 371 -11.39 -12.59 2.04
N SER A 372 -10.05 -12.64 2.00
CA SER A 372 -9.32 -12.82 0.74
C SER A 372 -9.63 -14.17 0.07
N ILE A 373 -9.74 -15.24 0.88
CA ILE A 373 -10.12 -16.58 0.41
C ILE A 373 -11.51 -16.54 -0.21
N TYR A 374 -12.47 -15.90 0.47
CA TYR A 374 -13.81 -15.71 -0.04
C TYR A 374 -13.82 -14.98 -1.39
N LEU A 375 -13.12 -13.84 -1.49
CA LEU A 375 -13.04 -13.07 -2.75
C LEU A 375 -12.44 -13.90 -3.88
N ALA A 376 -11.35 -14.61 -3.63
CA ALA A 376 -10.69 -15.41 -4.65
C ALA A 376 -11.57 -16.57 -5.15
N LYS A 377 -12.32 -17.22 -4.25
CA LYS A 377 -13.25 -18.29 -4.64
C LYS A 377 -14.47 -17.79 -5.40
N MET A 378 -14.91 -16.57 -5.14
CA MET A 378 -16.10 -16.00 -5.81
C MET A 378 -15.76 -15.29 -7.12
N LEU A 379 -14.60 -14.63 -7.19
CA LEU A 379 -14.23 -13.72 -8.29
C LEU A 379 -13.06 -14.23 -9.13
N GLY A 380 -12.41 -15.32 -8.72
CA GLY A 380 -11.15 -15.81 -9.25
C GLY A 380 -9.93 -15.19 -8.52
N LYS A 381 -8.74 -15.74 -8.78
CA LYS A 381 -7.49 -15.19 -8.23
C LYS A 381 -7.27 -13.76 -8.72
N PHE A 382 -6.63 -12.95 -7.90
CA PHE A 382 -6.40 -11.53 -8.14
C PHE A 382 -5.04 -11.10 -7.59
N SER A 383 -4.50 -9.98 -8.07
CA SER A 383 -3.28 -9.40 -7.56
C SER A 383 -3.41 -9.00 -6.09
N THR A 384 -2.52 -9.51 -5.26
CA THR A 384 -2.44 -9.19 -3.82
C THR A 384 -1.32 -8.22 -3.50
N LEU A 385 -0.36 -8.04 -4.40
CA LEU A 385 0.74 -7.08 -4.24
C LEU A 385 0.20 -5.66 -4.06
N GLY A 386 0.82 -4.89 -3.17
CA GLY A 386 0.41 -3.52 -2.87
C GLY A 386 0.63 -2.56 -4.04
N LEU A 387 1.77 -2.68 -4.71
CA LEU A 387 2.12 -1.99 -5.95
C LEU A 387 2.04 -3.02 -7.08
N ALA A 388 0.83 -3.22 -7.59
CA ALA A 388 0.50 -4.40 -8.39
C ALA A 388 1.00 -4.29 -9.83
N GLU A 389 0.98 -3.09 -10.41
CA GLU A 389 1.48 -2.79 -11.75
C GLU A 389 3.00 -2.65 -11.70
N ASP A 390 3.70 -3.43 -12.53
CA ASP A 390 5.18 -3.53 -12.46
C ASP A 390 5.88 -2.39 -13.21
N THR A 391 5.92 -1.24 -12.56
CA THR A 391 6.58 -0.03 -13.07
C THR A 391 8.10 -0.22 -13.23
N TRP A 392 8.72 -1.06 -12.39
CA TRP A 392 10.14 -1.36 -12.49
C TRP A 392 10.47 -2.17 -13.74
N ALA A 393 9.68 -3.17 -14.08
CA ALA A 393 9.89 -3.96 -15.30
C ALA A 393 9.84 -3.07 -16.57
N LEU A 394 8.96 -2.07 -16.61
CA LEU A 394 8.92 -1.10 -17.71
C LEU A 394 10.11 -0.12 -17.66
N ASN A 395 10.47 0.41 -16.49
CA ASN A 395 11.66 1.27 -16.33
C ASN A 395 12.97 0.59 -16.76
N GLU A 396 13.09 -0.70 -16.46
CA GLU A 396 14.25 -1.53 -16.81
C GLU A 396 14.16 -2.12 -18.23
N ARG A 397 13.13 -1.76 -19.01
CA ARG A 397 12.91 -2.27 -20.39
C ARG A 397 12.84 -3.79 -20.48
N VAL A 398 12.34 -4.43 -19.42
CA VAL A 398 12.04 -5.87 -19.38
C VAL A 398 10.71 -6.14 -20.05
N ILE A 399 9.75 -5.25 -19.87
CA ILE A 399 8.50 -5.18 -20.63
C ILE A 399 8.44 -3.86 -21.39
N ASP A 400 7.63 -3.80 -22.43
CA ASP A 400 7.30 -2.59 -23.18
C ASP A 400 6.02 -1.92 -22.64
N GLU A 401 5.70 -0.78 -23.21
CA GLU A 401 4.53 0.02 -22.84
C GLU A 401 3.21 -0.74 -23.02
N ALA A 402 3.07 -1.49 -24.10
CA ALA A 402 1.87 -2.29 -24.38
C ALA A 402 1.68 -3.39 -23.32
N ALA A 403 2.76 -4.11 -22.99
CA ALA A 403 2.73 -5.16 -21.95
C ALA A 403 2.38 -4.57 -20.56
N PHE A 404 2.87 -3.37 -20.26
CA PHE A 404 2.50 -2.69 -19.01
C PHE A 404 1.02 -2.30 -18.96
N LEU A 405 0.47 -1.76 -20.06
CA LEU A 405 -0.95 -1.41 -20.16
C LEU A 405 -1.84 -2.65 -20.04
N ASP A 406 -1.50 -3.74 -20.71
CA ASP A 406 -2.20 -5.02 -20.59
C ASP A 406 -2.29 -5.45 -19.11
N GLN A 407 -1.15 -5.40 -18.39
CA GLN A 407 -1.11 -5.74 -16.97
C GLN A 407 -1.97 -4.79 -16.13
N ALA A 408 -1.84 -3.48 -16.34
CA ALA A 408 -2.55 -2.47 -15.59
C ALA A 408 -4.08 -2.60 -15.74
N TYR A 409 -4.55 -2.83 -16.96
CA TYR A 409 -5.98 -3.01 -17.21
C TYR A 409 -6.52 -4.37 -16.73
N LEU A 410 -5.72 -5.45 -16.77
CA LEU A 410 -6.09 -6.70 -16.12
C LEU A 410 -6.33 -6.50 -14.61
N ILE A 411 -5.44 -5.76 -13.94
CA ILE A 411 -5.55 -5.44 -12.51
C ILE A 411 -6.77 -4.54 -12.23
N MET A 412 -7.04 -3.56 -13.08
CA MET A 412 -8.21 -2.70 -12.98
C MET A 412 -9.52 -3.51 -13.05
N GLU A 413 -9.60 -4.47 -13.98
CA GLU A 413 -10.78 -5.35 -14.10
C GLU A 413 -10.95 -6.28 -12.89
N GLU A 414 -9.86 -6.76 -12.27
CA GLU A 414 -9.93 -7.50 -11.01
C GLU A 414 -10.55 -6.63 -9.88
N ARG A 415 -10.17 -5.36 -9.80
CA ARG A 415 -10.74 -4.41 -8.83
C ARG A 415 -12.18 -4.05 -9.11
N LYS A 416 -12.57 -3.90 -10.38
CA LYS A 416 -13.98 -3.72 -10.76
C LYS A 416 -14.83 -4.89 -10.25
N LYS A 417 -14.37 -6.14 -10.40
CA LYS A 417 -15.08 -7.31 -9.85
C LYS A 417 -15.23 -7.23 -8.33
N GLN A 418 -14.18 -6.81 -7.61
CA GLN A 418 -14.24 -6.62 -6.16
C GLN A 418 -15.20 -5.48 -5.77
N LEU A 419 -15.22 -4.38 -6.52
CA LEU A 419 -16.18 -3.27 -6.34
C LEU A 419 -17.62 -3.76 -6.49
N TRP A 420 -17.92 -4.53 -7.55
CA TRP A 420 -19.28 -5.04 -7.78
C TRP A 420 -19.71 -5.96 -6.64
N ASP A 421 -18.85 -6.86 -6.18
CA ASP A 421 -19.16 -7.76 -5.05
C ASP A 421 -19.54 -6.97 -3.79
N VAL A 422 -18.78 -5.93 -3.43
CA VAL A 422 -19.08 -5.15 -2.21
C VAL A 422 -20.29 -4.24 -2.37
N LEU A 423 -20.54 -3.66 -3.55
CA LEU A 423 -21.73 -2.85 -3.81
C LEU A 423 -23.01 -3.68 -3.78
N ASP A 424 -22.98 -4.90 -4.30
CA ASP A 424 -24.11 -5.80 -4.31
C ASP A 424 -24.45 -6.33 -2.91
N LYS A 425 -23.46 -6.53 -2.05
CA LYS A 425 -23.64 -7.09 -0.70
C LYS A 425 -23.84 -6.05 0.39
N THR A 426 -23.25 -4.87 0.23
CA THR A 426 -23.33 -3.80 1.24
C THR A 426 -24.44 -2.81 0.88
N LYS A 427 -25.68 -3.15 1.22
CA LYS A 427 -26.83 -2.27 0.94
C LYS A 427 -27.04 -1.17 1.99
N LYS A 428 -26.34 -1.22 3.13
CA LYS A 428 -26.33 -0.22 4.22
C LYS A 428 -24.94 -0.12 4.82
N GLY A 429 -24.50 1.08 5.15
CA GLY A 429 -23.19 1.33 5.78
C GLY A 429 -22.21 1.98 4.85
N PHE A 430 -20.93 1.74 5.06
CA PHE A 430 -19.82 2.38 4.35
C PHE A 430 -19.15 1.42 3.39
N VAL A 431 -18.87 1.88 2.18
CA VAL A 431 -18.10 1.16 1.15
C VAL A 431 -17.02 2.10 0.63
N THR A 432 -15.78 1.62 0.55
CA THR A 432 -14.72 2.31 -0.19
C THR A 432 -13.87 1.32 -0.98
N VAL A 433 -13.55 1.69 -2.21
CA VAL A 433 -12.67 0.94 -3.12
C VAL A 433 -11.71 1.93 -3.75
N VAL A 434 -10.40 1.63 -3.73
CA VAL A 434 -9.36 2.47 -4.34
C VAL A 434 -8.81 1.78 -5.58
N PHE A 435 -8.70 2.55 -6.66
CA PHE A 435 -8.09 2.17 -7.94
C PHE A 435 -6.76 2.91 -8.07
N ASP A 436 -5.64 2.19 -8.00
CA ASP A 436 -4.28 2.75 -8.15
C ASP A 436 -3.85 2.80 -9.62
N THR A 437 -4.59 2.15 -10.54
CA THR A 437 -4.25 2.09 -11.96
C THR A 437 -4.17 3.48 -12.60
N THR A 438 -4.99 4.45 -12.13
CA THR A 438 -4.95 5.83 -12.60
C THR A 438 -3.62 6.51 -12.29
N ASP A 439 -3.08 6.29 -11.10
CA ASP A 439 -1.76 6.76 -10.69
C ASP A 439 -0.64 6.07 -11.49
N ARG A 440 -0.67 4.72 -11.55
CA ARG A 440 0.39 3.94 -12.20
C ARG A 440 0.55 4.26 -13.68
N VAL A 441 -0.55 4.36 -14.40
CA VAL A 441 -0.54 4.73 -15.82
C VAL A 441 -0.07 6.19 -15.99
N SER A 442 -0.51 7.12 -15.12
CA SER A 442 -0.06 8.52 -15.18
C SER A 442 1.45 8.64 -14.96
N HIS A 443 2.03 7.91 -13.99
CA HIS A 443 3.47 7.89 -13.80
C HIS A 443 4.24 7.46 -15.06
N MET A 444 3.76 6.42 -15.74
CA MET A 444 4.53 5.80 -16.82
C MET A 444 4.29 6.45 -18.21
N PHE A 445 3.14 7.11 -18.39
CA PHE A 445 2.72 7.62 -19.72
C PHE A 445 2.65 9.14 -19.80
N TRP A 446 2.98 9.89 -18.76
CA TRP A 446 2.91 11.36 -18.78
C TRP A 446 3.75 11.99 -19.89
N ARG A 447 4.94 11.45 -20.16
CA ARG A 447 5.85 11.90 -21.19
C ARG A 447 5.24 11.95 -22.58
N TYR A 448 4.24 11.11 -22.86
CA TYR A 448 3.57 11.10 -24.17
C TYR A 448 2.61 12.29 -24.36
N LEU A 449 2.31 13.05 -23.30
CA LEU A 449 1.63 14.34 -23.39
C LEU A 449 2.57 15.50 -23.71
N GLU A 450 3.89 15.27 -23.61
CA GLU A 450 4.94 16.28 -23.69
C GLU A 450 6.03 15.81 -24.66
N PRO A 451 5.97 16.19 -25.95
CA PRO A 451 6.94 15.73 -26.97
C PRO A 451 8.41 16.00 -26.58
N ASP A 452 8.66 17.13 -25.91
CA ASP A 452 10.01 17.57 -25.53
C ASP A 452 10.52 16.97 -24.21
N HIS A 453 9.80 16.00 -23.62
CA HIS A 453 10.22 15.35 -22.38
C HIS A 453 11.55 14.60 -22.59
N PRO A 454 12.57 14.73 -21.69
CA PRO A 454 13.90 14.10 -21.87
C PRO A 454 13.85 12.59 -22.15
N ALA A 455 12.87 11.88 -21.59
CA ALA A 455 12.70 10.45 -21.83
C ALA A 455 12.24 10.09 -23.25
N ASN A 456 11.85 11.06 -24.06
CA ASN A 456 11.39 10.90 -25.45
C ASN A 456 12.52 11.12 -26.49
N GLU A 457 13.70 11.56 -26.06
CA GLU A 457 14.78 11.85 -26.99
C GLU A 457 15.06 10.67 -27.92
N GLY A 458 14.97 10.92 -29.23
CA GLY A 458 15.21 9.91 -30.28
C GLY A 458 14.14 8.81 -30.40
N LYS A 459 12.93 8.98 -29.79
CA LYS A 459 11.86 7.98 -29.84
C LYS A 459 10.62 8.50 -30.52
N ASP A 460 9.90 7.59 -31.21
CA ASP A 460 8.54 7.86 -31.66
C ASP A 460 7.58 7.74 -30.47
N THR A 461 6.80 8.79 -30.24
CA THR A 461 5.84 8.88 -29.14
C THR A 461 4.40 8.81 -29.58
N THR A 462 4.13 8.71 -30.88
CA THR A 462 2.79 8.84 -31.46
C THR A 462 1.83 7.71 -31.04
N GLU A 463 2.35 6.52 -30.80
CA GLU A 463 1.55 5.32 -30.45
C GLU A 463 0.79 5.46 -29.13
N PHE A 464 1.33 6.20 -28.14
CA PHE A 464 0.81 6.22 -26.77
C PHE A 464 0.27 7.59 -26.33
N VAL A 465 0.06 8.53 -27.24
CA VAL A 465 -0.44 9.89 -26.93
C VAL A 465 -1.86 9.88 -26.35
N ASP A 466 -2.68 8.90 -26.73
CA ASP A 466 -4.06 8.77 -26.27
C ASP A 466 -4.24 7.95 -25.00
N VAL A 467 -3.17 7.37 -24.42
CA VAL A 467 -3.27 6.50 -23.24
C VAL A 467 -3.88 7.22 -22.04
N ILE A 468 -3.40 8.43 -21.71
CA ILE A 468 -3.95 9.20 -20.59
C ILE A 468 -5.36 9.70 -20.90
N PRO A 469 -5.67 10.31 -22.07
CA PRO A 469 -7.06 10.59 -22.46
C PRO A 469 -8.02 9.40 -22.34
N GLU A 470 -7.60 8.21 -22.79
CA GLU A 470 -8.41 6.99 -22.68
C GLU A 470 -8.58 6.52 -21.23
N LEU A 471 -7.55 6.67 -20.38
CA LEU A 471 -7.61 6.36 -18.96
C LEU A 471 -8.72 7.16 -18.26
N TYR A 472 -8.83 8.47 -18.57
CA TYR A 472 -9.90 9.32 -18.05
C TYR A 472 -11.28 8.89 -18.55
N GLY A 473 -11.39 8.48 -19.82
CA GLY A 473 -12.61 7.87 -20.35
C GLY A 473 -12.98 6.54 -19.68
N LYS A 474 -11.99 5.69 -19.36
CA LYS A 474 -12.23 4.44 -18.62
C LYS A 474 -12.67 4.71 -17.17
N ALA A 475 -12.11 5.72 -16.52
CA ALA A 475 -12.55 6.16 -15.19
C ALA A 475 -13.99 6.70 -15.25
N ASP A 476 -14.34 7.47 -16.28
CA ASP A 476 -15.70 7.95 -16.50
C ASP A 476 -16.71 6.81 -16.68
N ALA A 477 -16.37 5.81 -17.49
CA ALA A 477 -17.20 4.63 -17.69
C ALA A 477 -17.42 3.87 -16.38
N LEU A 478 -16.37 3.69 -15.56
CA LEU A 478 -16.46 3.08 -14.23
C LEU A 478 -17.47 3.82 -13.34
N ILE A 479 -17.41 5.16 -13.31
CA ILE A 479 -18.33 5.98 -12.50
C ILE A 479 -19.75 5.91 -13.06
N GLY A 480 -19.91 5.85 -14.38
CA GLY A 480 -21.21 5.59 -15.03
C GLY A 480 -21.83 4.26 -14.54
N GLU A 481 -21.08 3.16 -14.60
CA GLU A 481 -21.51 1.85 -14.11
C GLU A 481 -21.86 1.86 -12.61
N VAL A 482 -21.10 2.60 -11.79
CA VAL A 482 -21.42 2.78 -10.36
C VAL A 482 -22.73 3.53 -10.18
N MET A 483 -22.94 4.63 -10.90
CA MET A 483 -24.17 5.43 -10.81
C MET A 483 -25.40 4.62 -11.23
N GLU A 484 -25.31 3.81 -12.28
CA GLU A 484 -26.39 2.90 -12.72
C GLU A 484 -26.75 1.86 -11.64
N ARG A 485 -25.74 1.27 -10.96
CA ARG A 485 -25.98 0.31 -9.86
C ARG A 485 -26.57 0.95 -8.61
N LEU A 486 -26.42 2.26 -8.45
CA LEU A 486 -26.99 3.03 -7.34
C LEU A 486 -28.33 3.69 -7.70
N GLU A 487 -28.80 3.55 -8.95
CA GLU A 487 -30.06 4.14 -9.38
C GLU A 487 -31.24 3.68 -8.53
N GLY A 488 -32.10 4.62 -8.13
CA GLY A 488 -33.23 4.36 -7.22
C GLY A 488 -32.87 4.21 -5.74
N ASP A 489 -31.61 4.40 -5.34
CA ASP A 489 -31.18 4.41 -3.93
C ASP A 489 -30.83 5.84 -3.47
N ASP A 490 -31.87 6.71 -3.38
CA ASP A 490 -31.72 8.13 -3.06
C ASP A 490 -31.08 8.42 -1.69
N ASP A 491 -31.06 7.42 -0.79
CA ASP A 491 -30.40 7.50 0.52
C ASP A 491 -28.91 7.12 0.46
N THR A 492 -28.37 6.85 -0.74
CA THR A 492 -26.93 6.59 -0.93
C THR A 492 -26.21 7.87 -1.31
N LEU A 493 -25.15 8.18 -0.57
CA LEU A 493 -24.18 9.21 -0.93
C LEU A 493 -23.04 8.58 -1.72
N LEU A 494 -22.80 9.07 -2.93
CA LEU A 494 -21.66 8.71 -3.76
C LEU A 494 -20.64 9.85 -3.72
N MET A 495 -19.39 9.52 -3.36
CA MET A 495 -18.23 10.39 -3.47
C MET A 495 -17.19 9.74 -4.38
N VAL A 496 -16.57 10.51 -5.26
CA VAL A 496 -15.36 10.12 -5.99
C VAL A 496 -14.25 11.05 -5.55
N VAL A 497 -13.14 10.48 -5.07
CA VAL A 497 -12.03 11.24 -4.51
C VAL A 497 -10.71 10.80 -5.12
N SER A 498 -9.79 11.75 -5.31
CA SER A 498 -8.37 11.44 -5.52
C SER A 498 -7.56 12.01 -4.36
N ASP A 499 -6.53 11.33 -3.99
CA ASP A 499 -5.63 11.73 -2.92
C ASP A 499 -4.68 12.85 -3.34
N HIS A 500 -4.30 12.94 -4.61
CA HIS A 500 -3.54 14.03 -5.24
C HIS A 500 -3.79 14.06 -6.76
N GLY A 501 -3.29 15.10 -7.42
CA GLY A 501 -3.20 15.22 -8.86
C GLY A 501 -1.83 14.80 -9.39
N PHE A 502 -1.44 15.31 -10.56
CA PHE A 502 -0.22 14.96 -11.26
C PHE A 502 0.45 16.15 -11.94
N CYS A 503 1.76 16.02 -12.20
CA CYS A 503 2.49 16.91 -13.09
C CYS A 503 3.69 16.18 -13.72
N SER A 504 4.37 16.86 -14.65
CA SER A 504 5.58 16.34 -15.33
C SER A 504 6.72 16.12 -14.35
N PHE A 505 7.57 15.10 -14.62
CA PHE A 505 8.83 14.85 -13.97
C PHE A 505 9.94 14.76 -15.03
N GLN A 506 10.60 15.87 -15.31
CA GLN A 506 11.63 16.02 -16.35
C GLN A 506 13.05 16.03 -15.78
N ARG A 507 13.22 16.59 -14.55
CA ARG A 507 14.52 16.84 -13.92
C ARG A 507 14.59 16.25 -12.51
N GLY A 508 15.54 15.34 -12.28
CA GLY A 508 15.86 14.81 -10.96
C GLY A 508 16.77 15.76 -10.18
N VAL A 509 16.45 15.98 -8.90
CA VAL A 509 17.24 16.78 -7.97
C VAL A 509 17.83 15.85 -6.91
N ASN A 510 19.15 15.70 -6.88
CA ASN A 510 19.85 14.98 -5.81
C ASN A 510 20.19 15.96 -4.68
N LEU A 511 19.30 16.04 -3.68
CA LEU A 511 19.50 16.93 -2.54
C LEU A 511 20.68 16.52 -1.65
N ASN A 512 21.07 15.22 -1.62
CA ASN A 512 22.26 14.81 -0.89
C ASN A 512 23.54 15.35 -1.56
N ALA A 513 23.58 15.43 -2.90
CA ALA A 513 24.67 16.10 -3.62
C ALA A 513 24.70 17.60 -3.31
N TRP A 514 23.55 18.27 -3.34
CA TRP A 514 23.45 19.68 -2.95
C TRP A 514 23.88 19.91 -1.49
N LEU A 515 23.42 19.08 -0.55
CA LEU A 515 23.82 19.16 0.86
C LEU A 515 25.32 18.95 1.05
N ARG A 516 25.97 18.10 0.25
CA ARG A 516 27.40 17.93 0.22
C ARG A 516 28.09 19.20 -0.28
N ASP A 517 27.62 19.76 -1.36
CA ASP A 517 28.22 20.95 -1.99
C ASP A 517 28.12 22.19 -1.09
N GLU A 518 27.03 22.29 -0.33
CA GLU A 518 26.82 23.33 0.70
C GLU A 518 27.52 23.02 2.05
N GLY A 519 28.19 21.87 2.18
CA GLY A 519 28.93 21.47 3.38
C GLY A 519 28.09 20.95 4.55
N TYR A 520 26.81 20.64 4.34
CA TYR A 520 25.90 20.04 5.35
C TYR A 520 26.06 18.52 5.44
N LEU A 521 26.41 17.86 4.33
CA LEU A 521 26.70 16.43 4.25
C LEU A 521 28.18 16.24 3.91
N VAL A 522 28.84 15.36 4.65
CA VAL A 522 30.28 15.10 4.48
C VAL A 522 30.48 13.63 4.12
N LEU A 523 31.33 13.39 3.11
CA LEU A 523 31.74 12.04 2.72
C LEU A 523 33.11 11.70 3.30
N LYS A 524 33.31 10.41 3.58
CA LYS A 524 34.58 9.86 4.08
C LYS A 524 35.68 9.91 3.00
N ASP A 525 36.93 10.02 3.43
CA ASP A 525 38.13 9.84 2.61
C ASP A 525 38.20 10.75 1.36
N GLY A 526 37.51 11.92 1.41
CA GLY A 526 37.49 12.86 0.28
C GLY A 526 36.71 12.34 -0.94
N ALA A 527 35.80 11.35 -0.75
CA ALA A 527 34.97 10.87 -1.83
C ALA A 527 34.04 11.99 -2.35
N GLU A 528 33.80 12.02 -3.65
CA GLU A 528 32.88 12.96 -4.30
C GLU A 528 31.47 12.39 -4.41
N THR A 529 31.32 11.06 -4.33
CA THR A 529 30.06 10.35 -4.47
C THR A 529 29.90 9.25 -3.42
N SER A 530 28.65 8.88 -3.12
CA SER A 530 28.32 7.73 -2.27
C SER A 530 27.26 6.88 -2.95
N GLY A 531 27.40 5.56 -2.83
CA GLY A 531 26.36 4.63 -3.24
C GLY A 531 25.12 4.67 -2.34
N ASP A 532 24.20 3.74 -2.62
CA ASP A 532 22.93 3.59 -1.86
C ASP A 532 23.19 3.44 -0.36
N TRP A 533 22.18 3.81 0.43
CA TRP A 533 22.17 3.62 1.87
C TRP A 533 23.29 4.34 2.61
N PHE A 534 23.72 5.51 2.12
CA PHE A 534 24.71 6.37 2.76
C PHE A 534 26.10 5.70 2.94
N GLU A 535 26.50 4.82 2.04
CA GLU A 535 27.70 3.96 2.14
C GLU A 535 28.95 4.69 2.62
N LYS A 536 29.21 5.90 2.10
CA LYS A 536 30.40 6.69 2.39
C LYS A 536 30.13 7.96 3.21
N VAL A 537 28.96 8.10 3.82
CA VAL A 537 28.64 9.28 4.64
C VAL A 537 29.40 9.26 5.96
N ASP A 538 30.02 10.39 6.30
CA ASP A 538 30.64 10.64 7.61
C ASP A 538 29.63 11.28 8.55
N TRP A 539 29.01 10.47 9.40
CA TRP A 539 27.97 10.92 10.30
C TRP A 539 28.46 11.83 11.44
N GLU A 540 29.78 11.78 11.79
CA GLU A 540 30.37 12.64 12.82
C GLU A 540 30.55 14.09 12.35
N ARG A 541 30.41 14.32 11.04
CA ARG A 541 30.59 15.63 10.41
C ARG A 541 29.34 16.08 9.63
N THR A 542 28.38 15.19 9.41
CA THR A 542 27.16 15.46 8.65
C THR A 542 26.09 16.10 9.55
N ARG A 543 25.57 17.26 9.14
CA ARG A 543 24.54 18.01 9.85
C ARG A 543 23.14 17.78 9.30
N ALA A 544 23.00 17.55 7.99
CA ALA A 544 21.72 17.28 7.32
C ALA A 544 21.87 16.22 6.25
N PHE A 545 20.80 15.47 6.00
CA PHE A 545 20.72 14.42 4.97
C PHE A 545 19.28 14.21 4.53
N THR A 546 19.07 13.61 3.36
CA THR A 546 17.74 13.28 2.86
C THR A 546 17.61 11.79 2.55
N LEU A 547 16.43 11.25 2.82
CA LEU A 547 16.02 9.88 2.55
C LEU A 547 14.52 9.89 2.24
N GLY A 548 14.07 9.03 1.31
CA GLY A 548 12.71 9.06 0.81
C GLY A 548 12.52 10.11 -0.28
N LEU A 549 11.32 10.62 -0.45
CA LEU A 549 10.95 11.43 -1.62
C LEU A 549 10.82 12.93 -1.34
N THR A 550 10.66 13.34 -0.08
CA THR A 550 10.25 14.73 0.22
C THR A 550 10.94 15.36 1.41
N GLY A 551 11.65 14.60 2.24
CA GLY A 551 12.09 15.07 3.54
C GLY A 551 13.59 15.31 3.67
N ILE A 552 14.01 16.38 4.36
CA ILE A 552 15.38 16.59 4.84
C ILE A 552 15.39 16.42 6.35
N PHE A 553 16.24 15.52 6.82
CA PHE A 553 16.46 15.27 8.24
C PHE A 553 17.68 16.04 8.72
N ILE A 554 17.57 16.68 9.85
CA ILE A 554 18.71 17.25 10.57
C ILE A 554 19.28 16.16 11.48
N ASN A 555 20.60 15.95 11.43
CA ASN A 555 21.34 15.01 12.28
C ASN A 555 21.44 15.56 13.71
N ARG A 556 20.37 15.39 14.47
CA ARG A 556 20.07 16.09 15.70
C ARG A 556 20.59 15.35 16.93
N LYS A 557 21.26 16.03 17.83
CA LYS A 557 21.66 15.47 19.14
C LYS A 557 20.47 15.01 19.95
N GLY A 558 20.59 13.89 20.61
CA GLY A 558 19.53 13.29 21.42
C GLY A 558 18.48 12.50 20.65
N ARG A 559 18.46 12.56 19.31
CA ARG A 559 17.58 11.78 18.46
C ARG A 559 18.36 10.78 17.58
N GLU A 560 19.30 11.25 16.79
CA GLU A 560 20.19 10.39 15.99
C GLU A 560 21.38 9.95 16.81
N ARG A 561 21.89 8.76 16.51
CA ARG A 561 22.99 8.12 17.25
C ARG A 561 24.23 8.99 17.38
N VAL A 562 24.60 9.68 16.29
CA VAL A 562 25.80 10.54 16.18
C VAL A 562 25.37 11.97 15.85
N GLY A 563 24.29 12.42 16.48
CA GLY A 563 23.71 13.74 16.23
C GLY A 563 24.74 14.88 16.37
N GLN A 564 24.73 15.82 15.41
CA GLN A 564 25.69 16.94 15.37
C GLN A 564 25.07 18.26 15.76
N VAL A 565 23.76 18.44 15.56
CA VAL A 565 23.05 19.73 15.72
C VAL A 565 22.32 19.74 17.05
N GLU A 566 22.54 20.77 17.87
CA GLU A 566 21.81 20.96 19.13
C GLU A 566 20.35 21.36 18.85
N PRO A 567 19.40 20.79 19.61
CA PRO A 567 18.00 21.25 19.58
C PRO A 567 17.87 22.72 20.03
N GLY A 568 16.92 23.43 19.43
CA GLY A 568 16.66 24.85 19.73
C GLY A 568 17.28 25.78 18.70
N GLU A 569 17.94 26.85 19.11
CA GLU A 569 18.40 27.96 18.23
C GLU A 569 19.31 27.48 17.08
N GLU A 570 20.21 26.51 17.32
CA GLU A 570 21.06 25.98 16.28
C GLU A 570 20.25 25.21 15.23
N LEU A 571 19.33 24.36 15.67
CA LEU A 571 18.41 23.62 14.80
C LEU A 571 17.55 24.57 13.98
N ASP A 572 16.91 25.53 14.63
CA ASP A 572 16.00 26.47 13.98
C ASP A 572 16.75 27.36 12.97
N GLY A 573 17.95 27.82 13.35
CA GLY A 573 18.84 28.59 12.46
C GLY A 573 19.26 27.81 11.22
N LEU A 574 19.67 26.54 11.39
CA LEU A 574 20.08 25.68 10.28
C LEU A 574 18.91 25.37 9.35
N CYS A 575 17.72 25.09 9.90
CA CYS A 575 16.52 24.86 9.10
C CYS A 575 16.16 26.07 8.24
N LYS A 576 16.21 27.27 8.79
CA LYS A 576 15.95 28.52 8.05
C LYS A 576 16.99 28.76 6.96
N GLU A 577 18.27 28.55 7.27
CA GLU A 577 19.37 28.70 6.31
C GLU A 577 19.19 27.74 5.12
N ILE A 578 18.93 26.45 5.39
CA ILE A 578 18.68 25.44 4.34
C ILE A 578 17.45 25.83 3.52
N LYS A 579 16.34 26.25 4.16
CA LYS A 579 15.12 26.69 3.47
C LYS A 579 15.42 27.84 2.50
N GLU A 580 16.05 28.90 2.97
CA GLU A 580 16.35 30.08 2.14
C GLU A 580 17.22 29.74 0.93
N LYS A 581 18.26 28.92 1.10
CA LYS A 581 19.14 28.49 0.02
C LYS A 581 18.42 27.58 -0.98
N LEU A 582 17.60 26.63 -0.52
CA LEU A 582 16.84 25.74 -1.39
C LEU A 582 15.78 26.48 -2.21
N GLU A 583 15.06 27.42 -1.62
CA GLU A 583 14.07 28.23 -2.33
C GLU A 583 14.71 29.16 -3.38
N ALA A 584 16.02 29.39 -3.27
CA ALA A 584 16.80 30.11 -4.28
C ALA A 584 17.47 29.19 -5.33
N LEU A 585 17.32 27.84 -5.20
CA LEU A 585 17.99 26.88 -6.06
C LEU A 585 17.43 26.91 -7.49
N VAL A 586 18.30 27.21 -8.45
CA VAL A 586 17.99 27.29 -9.88
C VAL A 586 18.76 26.19 -10.63
N ASP A 587 18.08 25.47 -11.50
CA ASP A 587 18.74 24.51 -12.40
C ASP A 587 19.56 25.26 -13.47
N PRO A 588 20.87 25.06 -13.53
CA PRO A 588 21.73 25.76 -14.49
C PRO A 588 21.44 25.42 -15.96
N LYS A 589 20.78 24.28 -16.22
CA LYS A 589 20.42 23.86 -17.58
C LYS A 589 19.16 24.56 -18.08
N THR A 590 18.13 24.68 -17.24
CA THR A 590 16.84 25.25 -17.64
C THR A 590 16.68 26.73 -17.27
N GLY A 591 17.43 27.20 -16.28
CA GLY A 591 17.27 28.55 -15.71
C GLY A 591 16.03 28.68 -14.79
N GLU A 592 15.34 27.57 -14.49
CA GLU A 592 14.13 27.55 -13.68
C GLU A 592 14.41 27.23 -12.20
N LYS A 593 13.60 27.73 -11.32
CA LYS A 593 13.62 27.34 -9.90
C LYS A 593 13.19 25.89 -9.74
N ALA A 594 14.00 25.10 -9.04
CA ALA A 594 13.68 23.70 -8.76
C ALA A 594 12.72 23.52 -7.61
N ILE A 595 12.73 24.42 -6.64
CA ILE A 595 11.94 24.34 -5.40
C ILE A 595 10.91 25.48 -5.37
N ASN A 596 9.64 25.14 -5.17
CA ASN A 596 8.57 26.12 -5.04
C ASN A 596 8.50 26.68 -3.62
N GLU A 597 8.49 25.79 -2.63
CA GLU A 597 8.51 26.14 -1.21
C GLU A 597 9.12 25.01 -0.37
N VAL A 598 9.78 25.35 0.70
CA VAL A 598 10.22 24.41 1.73
C VAL A 598 9.39 24.64 3.00
N PHE A 599 8.64 23.63 3.41
CA PHE A 599 7.82 23.66 4.61
C PHE A 599 8.64 23.23 5.82
N LEU A 600 8.72 24.08 6.84
CA LEU A 600 9.26 23.68 8.13
C LEU A 600 8.21 22.83 8.85
N THR A 601 8.57 21.61 9.22
CA THR A 601 7.62 20.64 9.80
C THR A 601 6.94 21.20 11.05
N GLY A 602 7.65 21.95 11.90
CA GLY A 602 7.08 22.58 13.09
C GLY A 602 6.05 23.67 12.81
N GLU A 603 6.00 24.24 11.58
CA GLU A 603 5.02 25.24 11.18
C GLU A 603 3.73 24.62 10.62
N VAL A 604 3.85 23.47 9.92
CA VAL A 604 2.73 22.83 9.23
C VAL A 604 2.13 21.65 10.01
N HIS A 605 2.83 21.15 11.02
CA HIS A 605 2.47 19.97 11.79
C HIS A 605 2.69 20.17 13.30
N ASP A 606 1.64 19.96 14.11
CA ASP A 606 1.62 20.18 15.56
C ASP A 606 1.33 18.92 16.41
N GLY A 607 1.40 17.74 15.78
CA GLY A 607 1.03 16.48 16.42
C GLY A 607 2.16 15.79 17.18
N PRO A 608 1.85 14.74 17.95
CA PRO A 608 2.77 14.07 18.86
C PRO A 608 3.91 13.33 18.18
N TYR A 609 3.87 13.15 16.87
CA TYR A 609 4.90 12.45 16.08
C TYR A 609 5.72 13.40 15.19
N ALA A 610 5.57 14.72 15.34
CA ALA A 610 6.35 15.71 14.60
C ALA A 610 7.86 15.61 14.93
N ASP A 611 8.22 15.21 16.14
CA ASP A 611 9.63 15.05 16.55
C ASP A 611 10.39 13.96 15.75
N MET A 612 9.70 12.97 15.21
CA MET A 612 10.30 11.90 14.38
C MET A 612 10.28 12.20 12.88
N ALA A 613 9.63 13.27 12.47
CA ALA A 613 9.55 13.73 11.09
C ALA A 613 10.91 14.25 10.57
N PRO A 614 11.06 14.38 9.24
CA PRO A 614 12.07 15.27 8.69
C PRO A 614 11.76 16.71 9.11
N GLU A 615 12.77 17.52 9.38
CA GLU A 615 12.61 18.91 9.80
C GLU A 615 12.08 19.79 8.67
N LEU A 616 12.44 19.47 7.43
CA LEU A 616 12.02 20.21 6.24
C LEU A 616 11.33 19.26 5.26
N LEU A 617 10.20 19.70 4.74
CA LEU A 617 9.47 19.02 3.66
C LEU A 617 9.61 19.86 2.39
N VAL A 618 10.14 19.28 1.33
CA VAL A 618 10.51 20.00 0.11
C VAL A 618 9.39 19.92 -0.91
N GLY A 619 8.79 21.06 -1.21
CA GLY A 619 7.81 21.23 -2.28
C GLY A 619 8.51 21.63 -3.58
N TYR A 620 8.76 20.66 -4.47
CA TYR A 620 9.39 20.90 -5.76
C TYR A 620 8.47 21.70 -6.68
N HIS A 621 9.07 22.44 -7.60
CA HIS A 621 8.36 23.05 -8.72
C HIS A 621 7.98 21.99 -9.77
N ARG A 622 7.02 22.30 -10.65
CA ARG A 622 6.64 21.42 -11.77
C ARG A 622 7.85 21.11 -12.65
N GLY A 623 7.95 19.88 -13.12
CA GLY A 623 9.08 19.39 -13.89
C GLY A 623 10.24 18.87 -13.05
N PHE A 624 10.31 19.23 -11.77
CA PHE A 624 11.35 18.79 -10.83
C PHE A 624 10.84 17.82 -9.79
N ARG A 625 11.68 16.91 -9.38
CA ARG A 625 11.40 15.96 -8.31
C ARG A 625 12.68 15.43 -7.71
N HIS A 626 12.62 14.94 -6.50
CA HIS A 626 13.69 14.19 -5.87
C HIS A 626 14.21 13.07 -6.77
N SER A 627 15.54 12.99 -6.99
CA SER A 627 16.11 11.95 -7.86
C SER A 627 15.98 10.56 -7.24
N TRP A 628 15.95 9.53 -8.07
CA TRP A 628 15.85 8.14 -7.61
C TRP A 628 17.01 7.73 -6.70
N ASP A 629 18.23 8.12 -7.05
CA ASP A 629 19.42 7.79 -6.28
C ASP A 629 19.40 8.45 -4.90
N CYS A 630 18.94 9.70 -4.85
CA CYS A 630 18.81 10.42 -3.59
C CYS A 630 17.77 9.82 -2.66
N ALA A 631 16.67 9.30 -3.20
CA ALA A 631 15.60 8.67 -2.41
C ALA A 631 16.10 7.45 -1.61
N VAL A 632 17.14 6.78 -2.06
CA VAL A 632 17.80 5.68 -1.34
C VAL A 632 19.08 6.10 -0.61
N GLY A 633 19.30 7.41 -0.45
CA GLY A 633 20.43 7.94 0.32
C GLY A 633 21.75 8.01 -0.43
N ALA A 634 21.75 7.83 -1.76
CA ALA A 634 22.96 8.00 -2.56
C ALA A 634 23.30 9.49 -2.75
N VAL A 635 24.58 9.76 -2.94
CA VAL A 635 25.13 11.09 -3.26
C VAL A 635 25.72 11.03 -4.65
N SER A 636 25.05 11.64 -5.63
CA SER A 636 25.55 11.73 -7.01
C SER A 636 26.63 12.80 -7.14
N LYS A 637 27.31 12.82 -8.29
CA LYS A 637 28.27 13.87 -8.58
C LYS A 637 27.60 15.23 -8.75
N GLU A 638 26.53 15.26 -9.53
CA GLU A 638 25.78 16.46 -9.87
C GLU A 638 24.46 16.53 -9.08
N THR A 639 24.03 17.74 -8.76
CA THR A 639 22.73 17.99 -8.11
C THR A 639 21.55 17.73 -9.05
N PHE A 640 21.69 18.05 -10.34
CA PHE A 640 20.61 17.93 -11.32
C PHE A 640 20.90 16.85 -12.37
N SER A 641 19.87 16.15 -12.79
CA SER A 641 19.96 15.17 -13.87
C SER A 641 18.67 15.13 -14.69
N ASP A 642 18.77 14.81 -16.00
CA ASP A 642 17.60 14.56 -16.83
C ASP A 642 16.90 13.27 -16.42
N ASN A 643 15.59 13.29 -16.36
CA ASN A 643 14.82 12.06 -16.18
C ASN A 643 14.59 11.39 -17.55
N THR A 644 15.35 10.36 -17.83
CA THR A 644 15.25 9.56 -19.07
C THR A 644 14.49 8.26 -18.89
N LYS A 645 13.91 8.01 -17.71
CA LYS A 645 13.16 6.81 -17.38
C LYS A 645 11.71 6.89 -17.86
N SER A 646 11.02 5.75 -17.93
CA SER A 646 9.59 5.69 -18.28
C SER A 646 8.70 6.35 -17.23
N TRP A 647 9.11 6.36 -15.96
CA TRP A 647 8.42 7.10 -14.90
C TRP A 647 8.61 8.61 -15.12
N SER A 648 7.64 9.24 -15.76
CA SER A 648 7.73 10.59 -16.34
C SER A 648 6.71 11.58 -15.79
N GLY A 649 5.67 11.13 -15.14
CA GLY A 649 4.76 11.93 -14.33
C GLY A 649 4.99 11.69 -12.84
N ASP A 650 4.74 12.68 -12.01
CA ASP A 650 4.86 12.55 -10.55
C ASP A 650 3.97 13.57 -9.82
N HIS A 651 3.82 13.35 -8.53
CA HIS A 651 3.06 14.19 -7.61
C HIS A 651 3.86 14.58 -6.35
N CYS A 652 5.12 14.10 -6.24
CA CYS A 652 6.02 14.46 -5.13
C CYS A 652 6.59 15.87 -5.32
N VAL A 653 5.70 16.86 -5.39
CA VAL A 653 5.98 18.27 -5.60
C VAL A 653 5.25 19.11 -4.53
N ASP A 654 5.25 20.42 -4.67
CA ASP A 654 4.43 21.28 -3.79
C ASP A 654 2.94 20.85 -3.86
N PRO A 655 2.31 20.52 -2.72
CA PRO A 655 0.94 20.02 -2.66
C PRO A 655 -0.10 20.92 -3.35
N ARG A 656 0.14 22.22 -3.42
CA ARG A 656 -0.74 23.19 -4.06
C ARG A 656 -0.76 23.08 -5.59
N LEU A 657 0.27 22.46 -6.17
CA LEU A 657 0.38 22.25 -7.63
C LEU A 657 -0.37 21.00 -8.08
N VAL A 658 -0.64 20.08 -7.18
CA VAL A 658 -1.23 18.75 -7.45
C VAL A 658 -2.39 18.42 -6.49
N PRO A 659 -3.41 19.29 -6.34
CA PRO A 659 -4.59 18.92 -5.56
C PRO A 659 -5.25 17.69 -6.18
N GLY A 660 -5.92 16.88 -5.36
CA GLY A 660 -6.80 15.82 -5.82
C GLY A 660 -8.15 16.35 -6.34
N VAL A 661 -9.09 15.44 -6.52
CA VAL A 661 -10.45 15.75 -6.99
C VAL A 661 -11.48 15.28 -5.98
N PHE A 662 -12.62 15.96 -5.98
CA PHE A 662 -13.82 15.60 -5.24
C PHE A 662 -15.05 15.74 -6.12
N TRP A 663 -15.78 14.67 -6.35
CA TRP A 663 -17.14 14.68 -6.90
C TRP A 663 -18.11 14.05 -5.92
N CYS A 664 -19.30 14.58 -5.87
CA CYS A 664 -20.35 14.05 -4.98
C CYS A 664 -21.73 14.24 -5.63
N ASN A 665 -22.65 13.29 -5.40
CA ASN A 665 -24.05 13.40 -5.83
C ASN A 665 -24.89 14.32 -4.94
N ARG A 666 -24.28 15.04 -4.00
CA ARG A 666 -24.91 16.10 -3.17
C ARG A 666 -23.99 17.30 -3.07
N LYS A 667 -24.58 18.49 -2.95
CA LYS A 667 -23.82 19.74 -2.71
C LYS A 667 -23.19 19.72 -1.33
N ILE A 668 -21.98 20.24 -1.24
CA ILE A 668 -21.27 20.47 0.02
C ILE A 668 -21.32 21.95 0.41
N ASP A 669 -21.14 22.23 1.70
CA ASP A 669 -21.19 23.58 2.27
C ASP A 669 -19.78 24.19 2.50
N VAL A 670 -18.74 23.51 2.00
CA VAL A 670 -17.33 23.89 2.16
C VAL A 670 -16.74 24.18 0.80
N GLU A 671 -16.14 25.36 0.61
CA GLU A 671 -15.60 25.80 -0.70
C GLU A 671 -14.29 25.10 -1.07
N ASP A 672 -13.42 24.80 -0.09
CA ASP A 672 -12.08 24.23 -0.25
C ASP A 672 -11.93 22.92 0.53
N PRO A 673 -12.61 21.83 0.13
CA PRO A 673 -12.52 20.57 0.86
C PRO A 673 -11.10 19.98 0.83
N THR A 674 -10.75 19.22 1.87
CA THR A 674 -9.48 18.54 2.00
C THR A 674 -9.68 17.06 2.30
N LEU A 675 -8.68 16.21 2.08
CA LEU A 675 -8.73 14.79 2.43
C LEU A 675 -9.06 14.55 3.91
N ALA A 676 -8.58 15.43 4.80
CA ALA A 676 -8.87 15.34 6.24
C ALA A 676 -10.36 15.51 6.57
N ASP A 677 -11.13 16.15 5.69
CA ASP A 677 -12.55 16.42 5.89
C ASP A 677 -13.44 15.18 5.63
N ILE A 678 -12.93 14.15 4.94
CA ILE A 678 -13.70 12.96 4.55
C ILE A 678 -14.08 12.11 5.77
N ALA A 679 -13.13 11.78 6.63
CA ALA A 679 -13.36 10.94 7.81
C ALA A 679 -14.39 11.53 8.77
N PRO A 680 -14.28 12.79 9.24
CA PRO A 680 -15.29 13.39 10.12
C PRO A 680 -16.65 13.56 9.43
N THR A 681 -16.67 13.79 8.10
CA THR A 681 -17.92 13.83 7.32
C THR A 681 -18.64 12.50 7.34
N VAL A 682 -17.95 11.40 7.05
CA VAL A 682 -18.56 10.06 7.04
C VAL A 682 -19.03 9.65 8.43
N LEU A 683 -18.28 9.96 9.49
CA LEU A 683 -18.71 9.71 10.88
C LEU A 683 -20.01 10.47 11.19
N ASP A 684 -20.07 11.77 10.86
CA ASP A 684 -21.25 12.59 11.09
C ASP A 684 -22.49 12.12 10.32
N LEU A 685 -22.32 11.70 9.07
CA LEU A 685 -23.40 11.14 8.24
C LEU A 685 -24.04 9.89 8.86
N PHE A 686 -23.25 9.08 9.56
CA PHE A 686 -23.78 7.93 10.29
C PHE A 686 -24.16 8.25 11.75
N GLY A 687 -24.11 9.53 12.15
CA GLY A 687 -24.43 9.98 13.51
C GLY A 687 -23.43 9.47 14.56
N VAL A 688 -22.22 9.14 14.15
CA VAL A 688 -21.12 8.74 15.04
C VAL A 688 -20.37 9.99 15.49
N GLU A 689 -20.09 10.08 16.78
CA GLU A 689 -19.34 11.20 17.35
C GLU A 689 -17.95 11.30 16.70
N VAL A 690 -17.64 12.50 16.18
CA VAL A 690 -16.33 12.82 15.61
C VAL A 690 -15.35 13.06 16.75
N PRO A 691 -14.25 12.29 16.86
CA PRO A 691 -13.25 12.51 17.90
C PRO A 691 -12.62 13.90 17.82
N ALA A 692 -12.37 14.51 18.97
CA ALA A 692 -11.81 15.87 19.07
C ALA A 692 -10.40 16.02 18.45
N TYR A 693 -9.67 14.91 18.25
CA TYR A 693 -8.37 14.93 17.57
C TYR A 693 -8.46 15.07 16.05
N MET A 694 -9.63 14.81 15.43
CA MET A 694 -9.88 15.05 14.02
C MET A 694 -10.16 16.52 13.79
N LYS A 695 -9.30 17.21 13.07
CA LYS A 695 -9.41 18.64 12.78
C LYS A 695 -10.15 18.95 11.48
N GLY A 696 -10.48 17.93 10.68
CA GLY A 696 -11.22 18.10 9.43
C GLY A 696 -12.65 18.60 9.66
N ARG A 697 -13.16 19.31 8.66
CA ARG A 697 -14.52 19.89 8.67
C ARG A 697 -15.54 18.83 8.24
N ARG A 698 -16.80 19.08 8.55
CA ARG A 698 -17.92 18.32 8.01
C ARG A 698 -18.38 18.98 6.71
N LEU A 699 -18.39 18.23 5.63
CA LEU A 699 -18.72 18.76 4.29
C LEU A 699 -20.22 19.07 4.13
N PHE A 700 -21.10 18.46 4.93
CA PHE A 700 -22.55 18.64 4.85
C PHE A 700 -23.10 19.18 6.19
N GLY A 701 -23.69 20.35 6.15
CA GLY A 701 -24.59 20.96 7.13
C GLY A 701 -24.24 20.94 8.62
N SER A 702 -23.91 22.07 9.13
CA SER A 702 -24.70 22.97 10.00
C SER A 702 -23.86 24.24 10.22
N ALA A 703 -24.42 25.34 9.85
CA ALA A 703 -23.99 26.63 10.37
C ALA A 703 -24.03 26.59 11.91
N GLY A 704 -22.88 26.71 12.56
CA GLY A 704 -22.79 26.98 13.98
C GLY A 704 -22.05 25.97 14.83
N ALA A 705 -20.71 26.01 14.81
CA ALA A 705 -19.84 25.84 15.98
C ALA A 705 -18.39 26.17 15.58
N GLY A 706 -17.90 27.34 16.03
CA GLY A 706 -16.49 27.63 16.32
C GLY A 706 -15.51 27.51 15.17
N ALA A 707 -15.42 28.52 14.34
CA ALA A 707 -14.21 28.80 13.57
C ALA A 707 -13.13 29.27 14.57
N ASP A 708 -12.18 28.38 14.88
CA ASP A 708 -10.87 28.81 15.35
C ASP A 708 -9.88 28.73 14.20
N ALA A 709 -9.24 29.86 13.97
CA ALA A 709 -8.52 30.27 12.80
C ALA A 709 -7.37 29.32 12.43
N ARG A 710 -7.37 28.88 11.17
CA ARG A 710 -6.12 28.57 10.47
C ARG A 710 -5.43 29.90 10.12
N PRO A 711 -4.11 30.01 10.16
CA PRO A 711 -3.44 31.16 9.59
C PRO A 711 -3.78 31.23 8.10
N GLN A 712 -4.40 32.32 7.70
CA GLN A 712 -4.66 32.66 6.32
C GLN A 712 -3.30 32.90 5.63
N SER A 713 -2.88 31.99 4.77
CA SER A 713 -1.92 32.35 3.74
C SER A 713 -2.67 33.14 2.67
N THR A 714 -2.67 34.45 2.84
CA THR A 714 -3.25 35.39 1.89
C THR A 714 -2.34 35.60 0.70
N GLU A 715 -3.00 35.49 -0.46
CA GLU A 715 -2.78 36.24 -1.70
C GLU A 715 -1.46 36.11 -2.46
N ARG A 716 -1.59 35.61 -3.62
CA ARG A 716 -1.32 36.07 -5.01
C ARG A 716 -0.85 34.94 -5.90
N ALA A 717 -1.77 34.40 -6.64
CA ALA A 717 -1.44 33.71 -7.89
C ALA A 717 -2.35 34.26 -8.99
N ASN A 718 -1.92 35.37 -9.57
CA ASN A 718 -2.30 35.78 -10.90
C ASN A 718 -1.00 36.10 -11.64
N ALA A 719 -0.54 35.18 -12.48
CA ALA A 719 0.12 35.35 -13.78
C ALA A 719 0.52 33.97 -14.29
#